data_a1df17e0c52f07737c7964c8b5444597
#
_entry.id   a1df17e0c52f07737c7964c8b5444597
#
_cell.length_a   1.000
_cell.length_b   1.000
_cell.length_c   1.000
_cell.angle_alpha   90.00
_cell.angle_beta   90.00
_cell.angle_gamma   90.00
#
_symmetry.space_group_name_H-M   'P 1'
#
loop_
_entity.id
_entity.type
_entity.pdbx_description
1 polymer ?
#
loop_
_entity_poly.entity_id
_entity_poly.type
_entity_poly.pdbx_seq_one_letter_code
_entity_poly.pdbx_strand_id
1 'polypeptide(L)'
;MRPVERVLEMLEVTAGPEGKDEYLAFCPAHDDRNTPHLRLREAEDGSVLLHCFAGCSQDEVLAALEERGVPGRDLFPHAKQGHAGEGGGRGVSIPPKPRATMQPRPANGIDERETGLHASAQRSATPLQRACTLEAYAEAKKLPVEFLRELGLMTVGYMGKKAVRMPYLTEDGQEGAVRMRVALDKTERGDNRFRWRKGSRPALYGLWRMNRIRGAGYVVLVEGESDCHTLWHHSIEALGVPGANSWKEEWAGHLDGIEKVYAVVEPDEGGEALKKKLTASMAVRDRLHLVELAGSEDVSAHYLADPERFKENLRAAFGRATLWADELQAKEESRIRQAREACDGLARKERILETFAERLRRSGVAGESRVVKLLYLALTSRLLERPVSVAVKGPSSGGKSYLTESVLRFFPHEAYHALTAMSERTLAYSEEPIKHRFLVFFEAEGMASDFATYLVRSLLSEGRVRYETVESTRDGIRPRLIEREGPTGLIVTTTAVRLHPENETRLLSLTVADTQEQTRDVLAAIAREVAEGADVGPWHALQEWLSSPVAERRATIPYAVVLAELVPPVAVRLRRDFGAVLSLIRAHAILHQATRQRDEEGRVIAAFADYEVVRELVEDLVSEGIDATVSRTVRETVSAVAKLCEDAEGDPVSLAAVAGELALDKSAASRRVRRATEQGYLKNLEDRRGKPARLVLGDPVPDDLRILPATEDLEALHRCTTEALQPCNGQDTPEGPQSPSTPQHHANGGENRKTKPNHPQNAGDRCTVARQNGGRDTPLPPFEESKEGGGVSTSL
;
A
#
# COMPACT_ATOMS: atom_id res chain seq x y z
N MET A 1 1.90 -40.17 -29.19
CA MET A 1 1.03 -39.82 -28.07
C MET A 1 1.60 -38.56 -27.43
N ARG A 2 0.81 -37.51 -27.33
CA ARG A 2 1.26 -36.25 -26.71
C ARG A 2 1.47 -36.49 -25.20
N PRO A 3 2.37 -35.74 -24.55
CA PRO A 3 2.60 -35.88 -23.10
C PRO A 3 1.32 -35.82 -22.27
N VAL A 4 0.40 -34.91 -22.59
CA VAL A 4 -0.88 -34.77 -21.90
C VAL A 4 -1.77 -35.99 -22.05
N GLU A 5 -1.82 -36.62 -23.23
CA GLU A 5 -2.61 -37.83 -23.50
C GLU A 5 -2.14 -38.99 -22.61
N ARG A 6 -0.84 -39.11 -22.36
CA ARG A 6 -0.26 -40.14 -21.48
C ARG A 6 -0.69 -39.98 -20.03
N VAL A 7 -0.79 -38.75 -19.57
CA VAL A 7 -1.27 -38.47 -18.19
C VAL A 7 -2.77 -38.78 -18.09
N LEU A 8 -3.54 -38.39 -19.10
CA LEU A 8 -4.99 -38.59 -19.14
C LEU A 8 -5.38 -40.10 -19.17
N GLU A 9 -4.56 -40.97 -19.76
CA GLU A 9 -4.78 -42.41 -19.74
C GLU A 9 -4.61 -43.05 -18.36
N MET A 10 -3.82 -42.41 -17.48
CA MET A 10 -3.52 -42.94 -16.13
C MET A 10 -4.35 -42.29 -15.02
N LEU A 11 -5.11 -41.24 -15.34
CA LEU A 11 -5.97 -40.53 -14.39
C LEU A 11 -7.44 -40.67 -14.74
N GLU A 12 -8.29 -40.77 -13.73
CA GLU A 12 -9.74 -40.66 -13.87
C GLU A 12 -10.09 -39.20 -14.22
N VAL A 13 -10.39 -38.95 -15.49
CA VAL A 13 -10.78 -37.64 -16.00
C VAL A 13 -12.30 -37.49 -15.87
N THR A 14 -12.72 -36.44 -15.19
CA THR A 14 -14.15 -36.20 -14.90
C THR A 14 -14.77 -35.15 -15.81
N ALA A 15 -13.97 -34.31 -16.47
CA ALA A 15 -14.42 -33.32 -17.44
C ALA A 15 -13.41 -33.21 -18.59
N GLY A 16 -13.91 -33.15 -19.82
CA GLY A 16 -13.12 -32.85 -21.03
C GLY A 16 -12.66 -31.39 -21.05
N PRO A 17 -12.01 -30.96 -22.16
CA PRO A 17 -11.41 -29.65 -22.23
C PRO A 17 -12.41 -28.52 -21.97
N GLU A 18 -12.23 -27.87 -20.79
CA GLU A 18 -12.89 -26.62 -20.47
C GLU A 18 -12.03 -25.48 -21.08
N GLY A 19 -12.40 -25.04 -22.28
CA GLY A 19 -11.62 -24.07 -23.03
C GLY A 19 -10.52 -24.73 -23.87
N LYS A 20 -9.47 -23.98 -24.24
CA LYS A 20 -8.36 -24.51 -25.01
C LYS A 20 -7.48 -25.44 -24.18
N ASP A 21 -7.63 -26.77 -24.39
CA ASP A 21 -6.72 -27.82 -23.88
C ASP A 21 -6.53 -27.89 -22.35
N GLU A 22 -7.58 -27.63 -21.56
CA GLU A 22 -7.59 -27.83 -20.11
C GLU A 22 -8.45 -29.03 -19.70
N TYR A 23 -7.94 -29.86 -18.77
CA TYR A 23 -8.59 -31.06 -18.27
C TYR A 23 -8.66 -31.04 -16.76
N LEU A 24 -9.71 -31.62 -16.17
CA LEU A 24 -9.89 -31.77 -14.74
C LEU A 24 -9.93 -33.25 -14.35
N ALA A 25 -9.08 -33.66 -13.42
CA ALA A 25 -8.91 -35.04 -13.00
C ALA A 25 -8.76 -35.18 -11.48
N PHE A 26 -8.90 -36.40 -10.97
CA PHE A 26 -8.56 -36.70 -9.57
C PHE A 26 -7.05 -36.66 -9.38
N CYS A 27 -6.60 -36.00 -8.32
CA CYS A 27 -5.18 -35.87 -8.03
C CYS A 27 -4.60 -37.22 -7.52
N PRO A 28 -3.51 -37.71 -8.11
CA PRO A 28 -2.91 -38.98 -7.68
C PRO A 28 -2.14 -38.87 -6.35
N ALA A 29 -1.84 -37.67 -5.86
CA ALA A 29 -1.03 -37.41 -4.68
C ALA A 29 -1.84 -37.35 -3.38
N HIS A 30 -3.19 -37.34 -3.43
CA HIS A 30 -4.04 -37.40 -2.25
C HIS A 30 -5.31 -38.20 -2.55
N ASP A 31 -5.87 -38.84 -1.51
CA ASP A 31 -7.05 -39.67 -1.63
C ASP A 31 -8.35 -38.83 -1.52
N ASP A 32 -8.75 -38.22 -2.63
CA ASP A 32 -10.05 -37.54 -2.76
C ASP A 32 -10.85 -38.13 -3.93
N ARG A 33 -11.83 -38.93 -3.62
CA ARG A 33 -12.68 -39.59 -4.62
C ARG A 33 -14.00 -38.89 -4.89
N ASN A 34 -14.20 -37.70 -4.27
CA ASN A 34 -15.50 -37.01 -4.37
C ASN A 34 -15.44 -35.77 -5.28
N THR A 35 -14.25 -35.15 -5.44
CA THR A 35 -14.11 -33.91 -6.21
C THR A 35 -12.78 -33.91 -6.96
N PRO A 36 -12.76 -33.70 -8.29
CA PRO A 36 -11.51 -33.60 -9.04
C PRO A 36 -10.83 -32.26 -8.74
N HIS A 37 -9.61 -32.32 -8.22
CA HIS A 37 -8.84 -31.16 -7.81
C HIS A 37 -7.57 -30.92 -8.64
N LEU A 38 -7.22 -31.82 -9.57
CA LEU A 38 -6.04 -31.67 -10.42
C LEU A 38 -6.43 -31.10 -11.77
N ARG A 39 -5.92 -29.89 -12.06
CA ARG A 39 -6.01 -29.28 -13.38
C ARG A 39 -4.77 -29.63 -14.19
N LEU A 40 -4.96 -30.05 -15.43
CA LEU A 40 -3.92 -30.33 -16.41
C LEU A 40 -4.08 -29.43 -17.63
N ARG A 41 -2.97 -28.88 -18.13
CA ARG A 41 -2.97 -28.07 -19.34
C ARG A 41 -1.71 -28.37 -20.16
N GLU A 42 -1.85 -28.45 -21.47
CA GLU A 42 -0.71 -28.50 -22.39
C GLU A 42 -0.20 -27.08 -22.66
N ALA A 43 1.10 -26.85 -22.49
CA ALA A 43 1.74 -25.59 -22.80
C ALA A 43 2.12 -25.54 -24.29
N GLU A 44 2.43 -24.36 -24.83
CA GLU A 44 2.82 -24.17 -26.24
C GLU A 44 4.06 -24.96 -26.67
N ASP A 45 4.93 -25.31 -25.74
CA ASP A 45 6.13 -26.13 -25.95
C ASP A 45 5.86 -27.64 -25.83
N GLY A 46 4.60 -28.06 -25.64
CA GLY A 46 4.20 -29.46 -25.47
C GLY A 46 4.44 -30.01 -24.06
N SER A 47 4.86 -29.19 -23.11
CA SER A 47 4.98 -29.58 -21.69
C SER A 47 3.61 -29.64 -21.01
N VAL A 48 3.47 -30.51 -19.98
CA VAL A 48 2.24 -30.61 -19.19
C VAL A 48 2.34 -29.79 -17.90
N LEU A 49 1.49 -28.76 -17.79
CA LEU A 49 1.32 -27.99 -16.57
C LEU A 49 0.31 -28.69 -15.65
N LEU A 50 0.69 -28.89 -14.39
CA LEU A 50 -0.09 -29.56 -13.34
C LEU A 50 -0.34 -28.61 -12.18
N HIS A 51 -1.60 -28.52 -11.73
CA HIS A 51 -1.96 -27.73 -10.56
C HIS A 51 -3.07 -28.42 -9.75
N CYS A 52 -2.76 -28.74 -8.48
CA CYS A 52 -3.73 -29.33 -7.54
C CYS A 52 -4.34 -28.25 -6.65
N PHE A 53 -5.66 -28.04 -6.74
CA PHE A 53 -6.38 -27.08 -5.91
C PHE A 53 -6.58 -27.51 -4.45
N ALA A 54 -6.28 -28.77 -4.11
CA ALA A 54 -6.29 -29.26 -2.73
C ALA A 54 -4.97 -29.00 -1.99
N GLY A 55 -3.96 -28.37 -2.64
CA GLY A 55 -2.74 -27.92 -2.02
C GLY A 55 -1.52 -28.87 -2.13
N CYS A 56 -1.60 -29.96 -2.93
CA CYS A 56 -0.42 -30.76 -3.23
C CYS A 56 0.60 -29.95 -4.04
N SER A 57 1.88 -30.06 -3.67
CA SER A 57 2.96 -29.46 -4.45
C SER A 57 3.13 -30.16 -5.81
N GLN A 58 3.75 -29.48 -6.76
CA GLN A 58 4.02 -30.05 -8.08
C GLN A 58 4.90 -31.32 -7.97
N ASP A 59 5.85 -31.33 -7.06
CA ASP A 59 6.75 -32.47 -6.83
C ASP A 59 6.01 -33.70 -6.28
N GLU A 60 5.04 -33.51 -5.38
CA GLU A 60 4.20 -34.60 -4.88
C GLU A 60 3.32 -35.18 -5.97
N VAL A 61 2.76 -34.34 -6.85
CA VAL A 61 1.95 -34.80 -7.98
C VAL A 61 2.80 -35.56 -9.01
N LEU A 62 4.01 -35.07 -9.29
CA LEU A 62 4.96 -35.72 -10.21
C LEU A 62 5.42 -37.08 -9.67
N ALA A 63 5.76 -37.17 -8.39
CA ALA A 63 6.14 -38.43 -7.75
C ALA A 63 4.99 -39.47 -7.80
N ALA A 64 3.76 -39.07 -7.54
CA ALA A 64 2.60 -39.95 -7.62
C ALA A 64 2.24 -40.36 -9.07
N LEU A 65 2.56 -39.54 -10.07
CA LEU A 65 2.43 -39.90 -11.49
C LEU A 65 3.55 -40.88 -11.90
N GLU A 66 4.77 -40.72 -11.39
CA GLU A 66 5.90 -41.61 -11.64
C GLU A 66 5.63 -43.01 -11.07
N GLU A 67 5.05 -43.13 -9.86
CA GLU A 67 4.60 -44.39 -9.27
C GLU A 67 3.53 -45.12 -10.14
N ARG A 68 2.74 -44.34 -10.92
CA ARG A 68 1.74 -44.85 -11.85
C ARG A 68 2.28 -45.10 -13.26
N GLY A 69 3.59 -44.94 -13.46
CA GLY A 69 4.29 -45.26 -14.72
C GLY A 69 4.39 -44.10 -15.72
N VAL A 70 4.16 -42.86 -15.28
CA VAL A 70 4.38 -41.64 -16.09
C VAL A 70 5.61 -40.90 -15.57
N PRO A 71 6.81 -41.17 -16.05
CA PRO A 71 8.02 -40.50 -15.56
C PRO A 71 8.02 -38.99 -15.92
N GLY A 72 8.51 -38.15 -15.03
CA GLY A 72 8.52 -36.70 -15.19
C GLY A 72 9.17 -36.21 -16.49
N ARG A 73 10.20 -36.94 -17.00
CA ARG A 73 10.84 -36.61 -18.31
C ARG A 73 9.89 -36.71 -19.50
N ASP A 74 8.83 -37.49 -19.40
CA ASP A 74 7.84 -37.65 -20.47
C ASP A 74 6.81 -36.52 -20.48
N LEU A 75 6.78 -35.70 -19.44
CA LEU A 75 5.92 -34.53 -19.30
C LEU A 75 6.57 -33.23 -19.82
N PHE A 76 7.92 -33.24 -19.98
CA PHE A 76 8.71 -32.08 -20.40
C PHE A 76 9.64 -32.44 -21.58
N PRO A 77 9.11 -32.62 -22.77
CA PRO A 77 9.85 -33.16 -23.94
C PRO A 77 10.99 -32.27 -24.43
N HIS A 78 11.04 -31.00 -24.02
CA HIS A 78 12.07 -30.04 -24.44
C HIS A 78 13.07 -29.64 -23.33
N ALA A 79 13.07 -30.29 -22.18
CA ALA A 79 14.15 -30.11 -21.21
C ALA A 79 15.49 -30.56 -21.86
N LYS A 80 16.27 -29.58 -22.30
CA LYS A 80 17.60 -29.81 -22.92
C LYS A 80 18.45 -30.70 -22.00
N GLN A 81 18.89 -31.85 -22.52
CA GLN A 81 19.97 -32.63 -21.93
C GLN A 81 21.20 -31.72 -21.83
N GLY A 82 21.45 -31.15 -20.68
CA GLY A 82 22.72 -30.51 -20.36
C GLY A 82 23.79 -31.57 -20.27
N HIS A 83 24.78 -31.47 -21.13
CA HIS A 83 26.00 -32.31 -21.10
C HIS A 83 26.58 -32.33 -19.68
N ALA A 84 26.88 -33.53 -19.21
CA ALA A 84 27.77 -33.75 -18.07
C ALA A 84 29.16 -33.22 -18.42
N GLY A 85 29.53 -32.09 -17.80
CA GLY A 85 30.84 -31.47 -17.80
C GLY A 85 31.21 -31.16 -16.35
N GLU A 86 32.23 -31.82 -15.88
CA GLU A 86 32.87 -31.67 -14.58
C GLU A 86 33.27 -30.20 -14.36
N GLY A 87 32.93 -29.63 -13.21
CA GLY A 87 33.45 -28.34 -12.81
C GLY A 87 32.68 -27.75 -11.61
N GLY A 88 33.28 -27.88 -10.44
CA GLY A 88 32.68 -27.53 -9.15
C GLY A 88 32.20 -26.07 -9.00
N GLY A 89 31.09 -25.92 -8.37
CA GLY A 89 30.52 -24.62 -7.92
C GLY A 89 29.54 -24.86 -6.79
N ARG A 90 29.96 -24.47 -5.59
CA ARG A 90 29.26 -24.67 -4.32
C ARG A 90 27.88 -23.97 -4.32
N GLY A 91 26.83 -24.76 -4.32
CA GLY A 91 25.50 -24.32 -3.96
C GLY A 91 25.33 -24.30 -2.44
N VAL A 92 24.95 -23.18 -1.89
CA VAL A 92 24.62 -23.00 -0.47
C VAL A 92 23.27 -23.64 -0.23
N SER A 93 23.27 -24.82 0.43
CA SER A 93 22.07 -25.47 0.95
C SER A 93 21.71 -24.89 2.33
N ILE A 94 20.49 -24.43 2.46
CA ILE A 94 19.88 -24.07 3.74
C ILE A 94 19.56 -25.39 4.48
N PRO A 95 20.01 -25.59 5.74
CA PRO A 95 19.73 -26.82 6.47
C PRO A 95 18.27 -26.84 6.98
N PRO A 96 17.58 -28.00 6.92
CA PRO A 96 16.26 -28.16 7.52
C PRO A 96 16.36 -28.27 9.05
N LYS A 97 15.39 -27.69 9.75
CA LYS A 97 15.22 -27.79 11.20
C LYS A 97 15.11 -29.26 11.63
N PRO A 98 15.72 -29.66 12.77
CA PRO A 98 15.72 -31.05 13.21
C PRO A 98 14.35 -31.51 13.71
N ARG A 99 13.84 -32.59 13.13
CA ARG A 99 12.76 -33.40 13.69
C ARG A 99 13.28 -34.18 14.90
N ALA A 100 12.56 -34.13 16.00
CA ALA A 100 12.83 -34.91 17.17
C ALA A 100 12.74 -36.40 16.84
N THR A 101 13.86 -37.11 17.00
CA THR A 101 13.97 -38.57 16.91
C THR A 101 13.35 -39.20 18.13
N MET A 102 12.27 -39.97 17.93
CA MET A 102 11.83 -41.00 18.91
C MET A 102 12.81 -42.17 18.83
N GLN A 103 13.45 -42.49 19.95
CA GLN A 103 14.24 -43.68 20.13
C GLN A 103 13.36 -44.96 20.28
N PRO A 104 13.71 -46.10 19.72
CA PRO A 104 13.01 -47.36 19.92
C PRO A 104 13.36 -47.98 21.26
N ARG A 105 12.35 -48.47 21.97
CA ARG A 105 12.53 -49.36 23.16
C ARG A 105 12.88 -50.80 22.72
N PRO A 106 13.70 -51.52 23.49
CA PRO A 106 14.15 -52.84 23.15
C PRO A 106 13.15 -53.93 23.43
N ALA A 107 13.16 -54.94 22.60
CA ALA A 107 12.44 -56.21 22.78
C ALA A 107 13.18 -57.07 23.80
N ASN A 108 12.44 -57.70 24.69
CA ASN A 108 12.73 -58.93 25.43
C ASN A 108 11.38 -59.47 25.88
N GLY A 109 11.05 -60.71 25.69
CA GLY A 109 11.58 -61.96 25.85
C GLY A 109 10.36 -62.87 26.09
N ILE A 110 10.39 -63.97 25.42
CA ILE A 110 9.41 -65.06 25.46
C ILE A 110 9.46 -65.73 26.87
N ASP A 111 8.30 -66.00 27.48
CA ASP A 111 8.12 -67.40 28.03
C ASP A 111 6.65 -67.74 28.35
N GLU A 112 6.40 -68.98 28.45
CA GLU A 112 5.28 -69.85 28.23
C GLU A 112 4.25 -69.94 29.38
N ARG A 113 3.02 -70.36 28.97
CA ARG A 113 2.04 -71.24 29.59
C ARG A 113 1.45 -70.88 30.97
N GLU A 114 0.18 -70.78 31.06
CA GLU A 114 -0.80 -71.85 31.47
C GLU A 114 -2.24 -71.33 31.63
N THR A 115 -3.12 -72.03 31.03
CA THR A 115 -4.50 -72.37 31.32
C THR A 115 -5.21 -71.75 32.53
N GLY A 116 -6.41 -71.18 32.29
CA GLY A 116 -7.40 -70.84 33.29
C GLY A 116 -8.69 -70.24 32.75
N LEU A 117 -9.74 -70.99 32.75
CA LEU A 117 -11.09 -70.72 32.33
C LEU A 117 -11.84 -69.61 33.12
N HIS A 118 -12.75 -68.97 32.41
CA HIS A 118 -13.93 -68.24 32.92
C HIS A 118 -13.71 -66.87 33.62
N ALA A 119 -13.91 -65.78 32.91
CA ALA A 119 -14.71 -64.65 33.41
C ALA A 119 -15.32 -63.88 32.18
N SER A 120 -16.60 -63.69 32.26
CA SER A 120 -17.51 -63.03 31.32
C SER A 120 -17.00 -61.73 30.80
N ALA A 121 -17.06 -61.52 29.47
CA ALA A 121 -16.89 -60.28 28.77
C ALA A 121 -17.87 -59.21 29.30
N GLN A 122 -17.36 -58.28 30.06
CA GLN A 122 -17.95 -56.93 30.11
C GLN A 122 -17.56 -56.21 28.81
N ARG A 123 -18.45 -56.25 27.84
CA ARG A 123 -18.44 -55.32 26.74
C ARG A 123 -18.51 -53.91 27.37
N SER A 124 -17.44 -53.13 27.25
CA SER A 124 -17.46 -51.71 27.48
C SER A 124 -18.52 -51.11 26.56
N ALA A 125 -19.66 -50.73 27.15
CA ALA A 125 -20.70 -50.02 26.44
C ALA A 125 -20.13 -48.70 25.95
N THR A 126 -19.96 -48.57 24.64
CA THR A 126 -19.81 -47.25 23.97
C THR A 126 -20.93 -46.37 24.49
N PRO A 127 -20.68 -45.13 24.97
CA PRO A 127 -21.74 -44.26 25.44
C PRO A 127 -22.81 -44.18 24.35
N LEU A 128 -24.04 -44.56 24.67
CA LEU A 128 -25.20 -44.38 23.80
C LEU A 128 -25.21 -42.88 23.42
N GLN A 129 -24.89 -42.55 22.18
CA GLN A 129 -25.03 -41.17 21.65
C GLN A 129 -26.50 -40.77 21.90
N ARG A 130 -26.73 -39.84 22.84
CA ARG A 130 -28.06 -39.30 23.13
C ARG A 130 -28.66 -38.80 21.82
N ALA A 131 -29.91 -39.22 21.52
CA ALA A 131 -30.62 -38.79 20.34
C ALA A 131 -30.74 -37.26 20.37
N CYS A 132 -30.40 -36.57 19.26
CA CYS A 132 -30.48 -35.11 19.16
C CYS A 132 -31.96 -34.69 19.01
N THR A 133 -32.67 -34.60 20.16
CA THR A 133 -34.06 -34.11 20.23
C THR A 133 -34.10 -32.69 20.79
N LEU A 134 -35.22 -32.00 20.66
CA LEU A 134 -35.41 -30.66 21.23
C LEU A 134 -35.28 -30.66 22.75
N GLU A 135 -35.85 -31.71 23.39
CA GLU A 135 -35.80 -31.91 24.85
C GLU A 135 -34.34 -32.12 25.32
N ALA A 136 -33.58 -32.97 24.61
CA ALA A 136 -32.16 -33.20 24.92
C ALA A 136 -31.30 -31.95 24.66
N TYR A 137 -31.63 -31.18 23.65
CA TYR A 137 -30.98 -29.91 23.38
C TYR A 137 -31.28 -28.84 24.46
N ALA A 138 -32.54 -28.74 24.87
CA ALA A 138 -32.98 -27.84 25.94
C ALA A 138 -32.31 -28.19 27.28
N GLU A 139 -32.24 -29.48 27.64
CA GLU A 139 -31.52 -29.96 28.82
C GLU A 139 -30.03 -29.61 28.75
N ALA A 140 -29.37 -29.87 27.61
CA ALA A 140 -27.93 -29.61 27.44
C ALA A 140 -27.59 -28.13 27.51
N LYS A 141 -28.51 -27.24 27.13
CA LYS A 141 -28.31 -25.78 27.15
C LYS A 141 -28.96 -25.09 28.34
N LYS A 142 -29.64 -25.84 29.24
CA LYS A 142 -30.43 -25.33 30.39
C LYS A 142 -31.44 -24.26 29.96
N LEU A 143 -32.07 -24.45 28.80
CA LEU A 143 -33.10 -23.53 28.28
C LEU A 143 -34.49 -24.17 28.33
N PRO A 144 -35.58 -23.43 28.60
CA PRO A 144 -36.93 -23.96 28.60
C PRO A 144 -37.33 -24.49 27.21
N VAL A 145 -37.93 -25.69 27.18
CA VAL A 145 -38.33 -26.30 25.90
C VAL A 145 -39.40 -25.48 25.19
N GLU A 146 -40.33 -24.89 25.93
CA GLU A 146 -41.42 -24.05 25.42
C GLU A 146 -40.85 -22.80 24.72
N PHE A 147 -39.88 -22.13 25.33
CA PHE A 147 -39.15 -20.99 24.72
C PHE A 147 -38.53 -21.38 23.38
N LEU A 148 -37.88 -22.55 23.31
CA LEU A 148 -37.27 -23.00 22.05
C LEU A 148 -38.33 -23.38 21.00
N ARG A 149 -39.53 -23.88 21.42
CA ARG A 149 -40.66 -24.11 20.52
C ARG A 149 -41.23 -22.83 19.96
N GLU A 150 -41.34 -21.78 20.76
CA GLU A 150 -41.74 -20.44 20.33
C GLU A 150 -40.81 -19.86 19.27
N LEU A 151 -39.51 -20.18 19.33
CA LEU A 151 -38.55 -19.84 18.29
C LEU A 151 -38.66 -20.71 17.02
N GLY A 152 -39.63 -21.63 16.95
CA GLY A 152 -39.86 -22.52 15.83
C GLY A 152 -38.91 -23.72 15.76
N LEU A 153 -38.19 -24.04 16.86
CA LEU A 153 -37.38 -25.26 16.94
C LEU A 153 -38.27 -26.49 17.19
N MET A 154 -37.97 -27.57 16.52
CA MET A 154 -38.68 -28.85 16.70
C MET A 154 -37.80 -30.05 16.41
N THR A 155 -38.14 -31.19 17.01
CA THR A 155 -37.50 -32.45 16.67
C THR A 155 -38.06 -32.99 15.36
N VAL A 156 -37.16 -33.32 14.42
CA VAL A 156 -37.52 -33.91 13.12
C VAL A 156 -36.67 -35.14 12.83
N GLY A 157 -37.19 -36.00 11.94
CA GLY A 157 -36.38 -37.07 11.35
C GLY A 157 -35.50 -36.51 10.24
N TYR A 158 -34.19 -36.76 10.30
CA TYR A 158 -33.24 -36.35 9.29
C TYR A 158 -32.19 -37.43 9.04
N MET A 159 -32.09 -37.92 7.81
CA MET A 159 -31.16 -39.01 7.41
C MET A 159 -31.21 -40.23 8.36
N GLY A 160 -32.40 -40.67 8.73
CA GLY A 160 -32.62 -41.82 9.59
C GLY A 160 -32.34 -41.62 11.10
N LYS A 161 -32.00 -40.40 11.52
CA LYS A 161 -31.74 -40.00 12.91
C LYS A 161 -32.66 -38.84 13.31
N LYS A 162 -32.82 -38.65 14.64
CA LYS A 162 -33.50 -37.46 15.16
C LYS A 162 -32.56 -36.26 15.10
N ALA A 163 -33.07 -35.10 14.70
CA ALA A 163 -32.34 -33.86 14.64
C ALA A 163 -33.23 -32.71 15.13
N VAL A 164 -32.61 -31.63 15.62
CA VAL A 164 -33.30 -30.36 15.92
C VAL A 164 -33.28 -29.48 14.68
N ARG A 165 -34.47 -29.16 14.20
CA ARG A 165 -34.66 -28.19 13.08
C ARG A 165 -34.60 -26.78 13.63
N MET A 166 -33.77 -25.90 13.00
CA MET A 166 -33.58 -24.51 13.33
C MET A 166 -33.92 -23.65 12.10
N PRO A 167 -35.08 -22.97 12.09
CA PRO A 167 -35.47 -22.12 10.98
C PRO A 167 -34.69 -20.82 10.98
N TYR A 168 -34.20 -20.39 9.83
CA TYR A 168 -33.66 -19.08 9.59
C TYR A 168 -34.73 -18.23 8.93
N LEU A 169 -35.31 -17.32 9.69
CA LEU A 169 -36.33 -16.41 9.22
C LEU A 169 -35.71 -15.11 8.72
N THR A 170 -36.28 -14.56 7.68
CA THR A 170 -35.96 -13.24 7.13
C THR A 170 -36.51 -12.13 8.04
N GLU A 171 -36.20 -10.85 7.75
CA GLU A 171 -36.71 -9.70 8.54
C GLU A 171 -38.23 -9.62 8.58
N ASP A 172 -38.92 -10.06 7.53
CA ASP A 172 -40.38 -10.16 7.41
C ASP A 172 -40.97 -11.47 7.97
N GLY A 173 -40.15 -12.26 8.65
CA GLY A 173 -40.60 -13.48 9.35
C GLY A 173 -40.80 -14.71 8.46
N GLN A 174 -40.44 -14.62 7.17
CA GLN A 174 -40.55 -15.77 6.27
C GLN A 174 -39.38 -16.75 6.44
N GLU A 175 -39.61 -18.05 6.21
CA GLU A 175 -38.52 -19.04 6.26
C GLU A 175 -37.62 -18.95 5.02
N GLY A 176 -36.43 -18.41 5.19
CA GLY A 176 -35.42 -18.27 4.13
C GLY A 176 -34.48 -19.48 4.02
N ALA A 177 -34.13 -20.11 5.16
CA ALA A 177 -33.22 -21.24 5.21
C ALA A 177 -33.53 -22.13 6.43
N VAL A 178 -33.01 -23.36 6.45
CA VAL A 178 -33.13 -24.27 7.58
C VAL A 178 -31.81 -24.97 7.84
N ARG A 179 -31.40 -24.95 9.10
CA ARG A 179 -30.22 -25.70 9.56
C ARG A 179 -30.68 -26.83 10.49
N MET A 180 -30.08 -28.00 10.38
CA MET A 180 -30.36 -29.16 11.19
C MET A 180 -29.21 -29.38 12.17
N ARG A 181 -29.47 -29.41 13.44
CA ARG A 181 -28.54 -29.91 14.44
C ARG A 181 -28.71 -31.40 14.59
N VAL A 182 -27.72 -32.20 14.19
CA VAL A 182 -27.78 -33.67 14.11
C VAL A 182 -27.06 -34.37 15.27
N ALA A 183 -26.31 -33.63 16.07
CA ALA A 183 -25.64 -34.13 17.29
C ALA A 183 -25.55 -33.01 18.33
N LEU A 184 -25.46 -33.39 19.62
CA LEU A 184 -25.30 -32.44 20.73
C LEU A 184 -23.82 -32.01 20.86
N ASP A 185 -22.89 -32.97 20.73
CA ASP A 185 -21.48 -32.79 21.00
C ASP A 185 -20.65 -32.86 19.71
N LYS A 186 -19.49 -32.20 19.71
CA LYS A 186 -18.47 -32.30 18.64
C LYS A 186 -17.87 -33.72 18.66
N THR A 187 -17.45 -34.21 17.50
CA THR A 187 -16.73 -35.48 17.40
C THR A 187 -15.23 -35.19 17.25
N GLU A 188 -14.37 -36.17 17.56
CA GLU A 188 -12.91 -36.07 17.39
C GLU A 188 -12.46 -35.79 15.94
N ARG A 189 -13.35 -36.04 14.94
CA ARG A 189 -13.10 -35.83 13.53
C ARG A 189 -13.60 -34.47 13.00
N GLY A 190 -13.88 -33.50 13.90
CA GLY A 190 -14.35 -32.15 13.58
C GLY A 190 -15.82 -31.90 13.92
N ASP A 191 -16.31 -30.68 13.66
CA ASP A 191 -17.66 -30.23 13.99
C ASP A 191 -18.69 -30.72 12.96
N ASN A 192 -19.21 -31.89 13.15
CA ASN A 192 -20.26 -32.51 12.34
C ASN A 192 -21.66 -32.30 12.90
N ARG A 193 -21.87 -31.40 13.87
CA ARG A 193 -23.13 -31.19 14.56
C ARG A 193 -24.22 -30.57 13.69
N PHE A 194 -23.87 -29.88 12.61
CA PHE A 194 -24.81 -29.10 11.82
C PHE A 194 -24.85 -29.50 10.35
N ARG A 195 -26.02 -29.40 9.74
CA ARG A 195 -26.23 -29.61 8.29
C ARG A 195 -27.27 -28.63 7.77
N TRP A 196 -26.96 -27.97 6.64
CA TRP A 196 -27.96 -27.20 5.94
C TRP A 196 -28.95 -28.09 5.19
N ARG A 197 -30.23 -27.72 5.18
CA ARG A 197 -31.20 -28.34 4.28
C ARG A 197 -30.79 -28.07 2.83
N LYS A 198 -30.90 -29.08 1.95
CA LYS A 198 -30.58 -28.92 0.53
C LYS A 198 -31.32 -27.72 -0.08
N GLY A 199 -30.59 -26.81 -0.73
CA GLY A 199 -31.12 -25.57 -1.32
C GLY A 199 -31.10 -24.35 -0.38
N SER A 200 -30.85 -24.51 0.92
CA SER A 200 -30.68 -23.37 1.85
C SER A 200 -29.38 -22.63 1.57
N ARG A 201 -29.45 -21.30 1.61
CA ARG A 201 -28.26 -20.43 1.56
C ARG A 201 -27.95 -19.94 2.98
N PRO A 202 -26.69 -19.97 3.43
CA PRO A 202 -26.31 -19.39 4.72
C PRO A 202 -26.70 -17.90 4.80
N ALA A 203 -27.30 -17.52 5.93
CA ALA A 203 -27.73 -16.16 6.27
C ALA A 203 -27.46 -15.92 7.77
N LEU A 204 -27.56 -14.67 8.23
CA LEU A 204 -27.52 -14.37 9.66
C LEU A 204 -28.73 -15.01 10.35
N TYR A 205 -28.49 -15.62 11.51
CA TYR A 205 -29.55 -16.20 12.36
C TYR A 205 -30.16 -15.09 13.23
N GLY A 206 -31.46 -14.92 13.20
CA GLY A 206 -32.16 -13.95 14.04
C GLY A 206 -32.64 -12.69 13.32
N LEU A 207 -32.61 -12.63 11.97
CA LEU A 207 -33.01 -11.43 11.20
C LEU A 207 -34.45 -10.96 11.50
N TRP A 208 -35.37 -11.83 11.86
CA TRP A 208 -36.75 -11.47 12.26
C TRP A 208 -36.81 -10.59 13.53
N ARG A 209 -35.71 -10.46 14.24
CA ARG A 209 -35.59 -9.61 15.44
C ARG A 209 -35.09 -8.20 15.12
N MET A 210 -34.82 -7.87 13.85
CA MET A 210 -34.21 -6.59 13.47
C MET A 210 -34.98 -5.37 13.98
N ASN A 211 -36.30 -5.41 14.05
CA ASN A 211 -37.08 -4.31 14.61
C ASN A 211 -36.77 -4.09 16.10
N ARG A 212 -36.57 -5.16 16.87
CA ARG A 212 -36.20 -5.08 18.29
C ARG A 212 -34.77 -4.60 18.45
N ILE A 213 -33.86 -5.11 17.60
CA ILE A 213 -32.45 -4.71 17.56
C ILE A 213 -32.34 -3.21 17.25
N ARG A 214 -33.05 -2.71 16.24
CA ARG A 214 -33.07 -1.28 15.89
C ARG A 214 -33.67 -0.44 17.04
N GLY A 215 -34.72 -0.93 17.70
CA GLY A 215 -35.31 -0.26 18.89
C GLY A 215 -34.38 -0.26 20.10
N ALA A 216 -33.54 -1.26 20.26
CA ALA A 216 -32.53 -1.33 21.33
C ALA A 216 -31.28 -0.49 21.05
N GLY A 217 -31.01 -0.12 19.79
CA GLY A 217 -29.83 0.63 19.37
C GLY A 217 -28.52 -0.19 19.38
N TYR A 218 -28.60 -1.48 19.71
CA TYR A 218 -27.42 -2.36 19.71
C TYR A 218 -27.75 -3.78 19.25
N VAL A 219 -26.70 -4.51 18.84
CA VAL A 219 -26.75 -5.94 18.52
C VAL A 219 -25.52 -6.66 19.05
N VAL A 220 -25.70 -7.92 19.46
CA VAL A 220 -24.60 -8.83 19.82
C VAL A 220 -24.44 -9.84 18.70
N LEU A 221 -23.29 -9.88 18.05
CA LEU A 221 -22.90 -10.89 17.07
C LEU A 221 -22.22 -12.06 17.80
N VAL A 222 -22.66 -13.27 17.52
CA VAL A 222 -22.12 -14.52 18.11
C VAL A 222 -21.95 -15.61 17.06
N GLU A 223 -21.13 -16.62 17.34
CA GLU A 223 -20.91 -17.75 16.45
C GLU A 223 -21.94 -18.85 16.68
N GLY A 224 -23.09 -18.74 16.04
CA GLY A 224 -24.02 -19.84 16.03
C GLY A 224 -25.35 -19.59 16.73
N GLU A 225 -26.22 -20.58 16.63
CA GLU A 225 -27.62 -20.48 17.04
C GLU A 225 -27.79 -20.65 18.55
N SER A 226 -26.97 -21.49 19.18
CA SER A 226 -27.10 -21.76 20.62
C SER A 226 -26.85 -20.54 21.47
N ASP A 227 -25.91 -19.70 21.06
CA ASP A 227 -25.57 -18.47 21.77
C ASP A 227 -26.67 -17.43 21.62
N CYS A 228 -27.25 -17.33 20.41
CA CYS A 228 -28.46 -16.53 20.21
C CYS A 228 -29.60 -16.97 21.12
N HIS A 229 -29.89 -18.29 21.23
CA HIS A 229 -30.95 -18.77 22.10
C HIS A 229 -30.73 -18.40 23.55
N THR A 230 -29.48 -18.53 24.03
CA THR A 230 -29.09 -18.13 25.37
C THR A 230 -29.28 -16.63 25.60
N LEU A 231 -28.80 -15.80 24.70
CA LEU A 231 -28.96 -14.34 24.79
C LEU A 231 -30.42 -13.91 24.73
N TRP A 232 -31.22 -14.47 23.81
CA TRP A 232 -32.63 -14.13 23.67
C TRP A 232 -33.45 -14.57 24.88
N HIS A 233 -33.16 -15.73 25.49
CA HIS A 233 -33.78 -16.15 26.71
C HIS A 233 -33.59 -15.15 27.84
N HIS A 234 -32.43 -14.45 27.83
CA HIS A 234 -32.10 -13.40 28.78
C HIS A 234 -32.48 -11.99 28.31
N SER A 235 -33.28 -11.85 27.24
CA SER A 235 -33.75 -10.57 26.66
C SER A 235 -32.63 -9.67 26.11
N ILE A 236 -31.58 -10.29 25.57
CA ILE A 236 -30.45 -9.61 24.91
C ILE A 236 -30.57 -9.80 23.41
N GLU A 237 -30.55 -8.71 22.66
CA GLU A 237 -30.71 -8.75 21.21
C GLU A 237 -29.42 -9.18 20.53
N ALA A 238 -29.50 -10.28 19.77
CA ALA A 238 -28.35 -10.91 19.16
C ALA A 238 -28.65 -11.42 17.75
N LEU A 239 -27.60 -11.55 16.93
CA LEU A 239 -27.59 -12.25 15.64
C LEU A 239 -26.48 -13.28 15.62
N GLY A 240 -26.77 -14.46 15.06
CA GLY A 240 -25.80 -15.54 14.90
C GLY A 240 -25.17 -15.54 13.52
N VAL A 241 -23.84 -15.59 13.48
CA VAL A 241 -23.08 -15.89 12.28
C VAL A 241 -22.97 -17.42 12.16
N PRO A 242 -23.43 -18.05 11.08
CA PRO A 242 -23.53 -19.52 11.01
C PRO A 242 -22.17 -20.19 10.76
N GLY A 243 -21.19 -19.88 11.60
CA GLY A 243 -19.80 -20.31 11.59
C GLY A 243 -18.86 -19.17 11.28
N ALA A 244 -17.72 -19.17 11.94
CA ALA A 244 -16.72 -18.10 11.95
C ALA A 244 -16.30 -17.58 10.55
N ASN A 245 -16.11 -18.50 9.62
CA ASN A 245 -15.70 -18.20 8.25
C ASN A 245 -16.85 -17.77 7.32
N SER A 246 -18.10 -17.71 7.82
CA SER A 246 -19.28 -17.49 6.99
C SER A 246 -19.63 -16.01 6.80
N TRP A 247 -19.04 -15.08 7.56
CA TRP A 247 -19.32 -13.66 7.42
C TRP A 247 -19.14 -13.16 5.98
N LYS A 248 -20.13 -12.43 5.50
CA LYS A 248 -20.14 -11.80 4.19
C LYS A 248 -20.41 -10.32 4.33
N GLU A 249 -19.73 -9.49 3.54
CA GLU A 249 -19.90 -8.04 3.57
C GLU A 249 -21.33 -7.60 3.24
N GLU A 250 -22.04 -8.36 2.39
CA GLU A 250 -23.47 -8.10 2.10
C GLU A 250 -24.37 -8.13 3.35
N TRP A 251 -23.95 -8.83 4.42
CA TRP A 251 -24.71 -8.90 5.67
C TRP A 251 -24.56 -7.66 6.54
N ALA A 252 -23.52 -6.86 6.31
CA ALA A 252 -23.31 -5.61 7.03
C ALA A 252 -24.46 -4.61 6.81
N GLY A 253 -25.14 -4.67 5.64
CA GLY A 253 -26.30 -3.83 5.34
C GLY A 253 -27.48 -4.04 6.29
N HIS A 254 -27.65 -5.25 6.88
CA HIS A 254 -28.69 -5.48 7.91
C HIS A 254 -28.41 -4.69 9.19
N LEU A 255 -27.14 -4.35 9.45
CA LEU A 255 -26.70 -3.63 10.64
C LEU A 255 -26.76 -2.11 10.49
N ASP A 256 -27.23 -1.59 9.33
CA ASP A 256 -27.33 -0.15 9.11
C ASP A 256 -28.28 0.51 10.12
N GLY A 257 -27.87 1.66 10.66
CA GLY A 257 -28.60 2.43 11.66
C GLY A 257 -28.50 1.89 13.10
N ILE A 258 -27.76 0.80 13.36
CA ILE A 258 -27.47 0.31 14.71
C ILE A 258 -26.26 1.02 15.25
N GLU A 259 -26.39 1.66 16.41
CA GLU A 259 -25.33 2.49 16.99
C GLU A 259 -24.13 1.66 17.49
N LYS A 260 -24.40 0.48 18.12
CA LYS A 260 -23.37 -0.35 18.72
C LYS A 260 -23.47 -1.80 18.24
N VAL A 261 -22.38 -2.31 17.70
CA VAL A 261 -22.25 -3.71 17.31
C VAL A 261 -21.24 -4.37 18.25
N TYR A 262 -21.73 -5.23 19.13
CA TYR A 262 -20.88 -6.06 19.98
C TYR A 262 -20.58 -7.36 19.25
N ALA A 263 -19.34 -7.79 19.18
CA ALA A 263 -18.97 -9.11 18.69
C ALA A 263 -18.28 -9.91 19.79
N VAL A 264 -18.86 -11.03 20.16
CA VAL A 264 -18.23 -11.98 21.08
C VAL A 264 -17.18 -12.76 20.29
N VAL A 265 -15.92 -12.62 20.72
CA VAL A 265 -14.78 -13.32 20.09
C VAL A 265 -14.48 -14.57 20.90
N GLU A 266 -14.65 -15.74 20.27
CA GLU A 266 -14.30 -17.04 20.89
C GLU A 266 -12.76 -17.18 20.91
N PRO A 267 -12.18 -17.81 21.97
CA PRO A 267 -10.72 -17.92 22.10
C PRO A 267 -10.13 -19.06 21.24
N ASP A 268 -10.57 -19.17 19.99
CA ASP A 268 -10.12 -20.17 19.03
C ASP A 268 -9.84 -19.53 17.65
N GLU A 269 -9.38 -20.36 16.68
CA GLU A 269 -9.12 -19.91 15.30
C GLU A 269 -10.39 -19.36 14.62
N GLY A 270 -11.56 -19.83 15.02
CA GLY A 270 -12.86 -19.35 14.52
C GLY A 270 -13.12 -17.92 14.93
N GLY A 271 -13.03 -17.62 16.22
CA GLY A 271 -13.22 -16.27 16.75
C GLY A 271 -12.25 -15.25 16.15
N GLU A 272 -10.98 -15.62 15.99
CA GLU A 272 -10.01 -14.74 15.31
C GLU A 272 -10.35 -14.53 13.82
N ALA A 273 -10.87 -15.55 13.13
CA ALA A 273 -11.31 -15.40 11.73
C ALA A 273 -12.54 -14.48 11.60
N LEU A 274 -13.50 -14.59 12.50
CA LEU A 274 -14.67 -13.70 12.56
C LEU A 274 -14.24 -12.27 12.87
N LYS A 275 -13.42 -12.07 13.90
CA LYS A 275 -12.83 -10.77 14.27
C LYS A 275 -12.13 -10.10 13.08
N LYS A 276 -11.27 -10.84 12.38
CA LYS A 276 -10.58 -10.34 11.19
C LYS A 276 -11.54 -9.84 10.11
N LYS A 277 -12.64 -10.54 9.88
CA LYS A 277 -13.63 -10.16 8.87
C LYS A 277 -14.45 -8.94 9.30
N LEU A 278 -14.89 -8.89 10.55
CA LEU A 278 -15.67 -7.76 11.08
C LEU A 278 -14.83 -6.48 11.14
N THR A 279 -13.58 -6.59 11.55
CA THR A 279 -12.65 -5.45 11.61
C THR A 279 -12.24 -4.93 10.23
N ALA A 280 -12.30 -5.77 9.20
CA ALA A 280 -12.08 -5.36 7.81
C ALA A 280 -13.32 -4.72 7.16
N SER A 281 -14.53 -4.95 7.71
CA SER A 281 -15.78 -4.41 7.19
C SER A 281 -15.88 -2.91 7.44
N MET A 282 -15.89 -2.11 6.36
CA MET A 282 -16.02 -0.64 6.43
C MET A 282 -17.37 -0.20 7.03
N ALA A 283 -18.41 -0.99 6.87
CA ALA A 283 -19.75 -0.68 7.35
C ALA A 283 -19.92 -0.93 8.87
N VAL A 284 -19.07 -1.76 9.47
CA VAL A 284 -19.24 -2.23 10.86
C VAL A 284 -18.15 -1.74 11.80
N ARG A 285 -16.91 -1.67 11.34
CA ARG A 285 -15.69 -1.49 12.16
C ARG A 285 -15.72 -0.24 13.07
N ASP A 286 -16.32 0.86 12.61
CA ASP A 286 -16.30 2.14 13.35
C ASP A 286 -17.26 2.17 14.55
N ARG A 287 -18.11 1.14 14.70
CA ARG A 287 -19.08 0.95 15.81
C ARG A 287 -18.98 -0.46 16.42
N LEU A 288 -17.91 -1.18 16.06
CA LEU A 288 -17.63 -2.54 16.53
C LEU A 288 -16.97 -2.52 17.90
N HIS A 289 -17.58 -3.23 18.85
CA HIS A 289 -17.04 -3.46 20.17
C HIS A 289 -16.71 -4.94 20.31
N LEU A 290 -15.45 -5.25 20.59
CA LEU A 290 -15.02 -6.63 20.79
C LEU A 290 -15.25 -7.03 22.25
N VAL A 291 -15.89 -8.18 22.45
CA VAL A 291 -16.25 -8.72 23.76
C VAL A 291 -15.54 -10.05 23.96
N GLU A 292 -14.74 -10.13 25.00
CA GLU A 292 -14.08 -11.38 25.45
C GLU A 292 -14.78 -11.89 26.71
N LEU A 293 -15.14 -13.17 26.72
CA LEU A 293 -15.75 -13.85 27.85
C LEU A 293 -14.68 -14.57 28.67
N ALA A 294 -14.28 -13.96 29.78
CA ALA A 294 -13.23 -14.52 30.62
C ALA A 294 -13.58 -15.96 31.08
N GLY A 295 -12.71 -16.91 30.75
CA GLY A 295 -12.81 -18.32 31.20
C GLY A 295 -13.89 -19.14 30.53
N SER A 296 -14.48 -18.70 29.42
CA SER A 296 -15.53 -19.42 28.68
C SER A 296 -15.23 -19.43 27.18
N GLU A 297 -15.55 -20.52 26.50
CA GLU A 297 -15.35 -20.71 25.06
C GLU A 297 -16.38 -19.90 24.24
N ASP A 298 -17.65 -19.95 24.65
CA ASP A 298 -18.77 -19.28 23.99
C ASP A 298 -19.80 -18.75 25.01
N VAL A 299 -20.82 -18.03 24.53
CA VAL A 299 -21.89 -17.49 25.38
C VAL A 299 -22.69 -18.59 26.10
N SER A 300 -22.95 -19.69 25.42
CA SER A 300 -23.67 -20.84 26.03
C SER A 300 -22.84 -21.47 27.15
N ALA A 301 -21.53 -21.63 26.95
CA ALA A 301 -20.61 -22.14 27.99
C ALA A 301 -20.54 -21.18 29.17
N HIS A 302 -20.50 -19.87 28.90
CA HIS A 302 -20.51 -18.84 29.94
C HIS A 302 -21.80 -18.89 30.80
N TYR A 303 -22.94 -19.07 30.16
CA TYR A 303 -24.21 -19.29 30.87
C TYR A 303 -24.22 -20.56 31.69
N LEU A 304 -23.76 -21.70 31.11
CA LEU A 304 -23.77 -23.01 31.78
C LEU A 304 -22.85 -23.05 33.00
N ALA A 305 -21.76 -22.26 32.99
CA ALA A 305 -20.83 -22.18 34.10
C ALA A 305 -21.44 -21.50 35.34
N ASP A 306 -22.22 -20.42 35.17
CA ASP A 306 -22.88 -19.72 36.27
C ASP A 306 -24.21 -19.10 35.79
N PRO A 307 -25.29 -19.88 35.76
CA PRO A 307 -26.58 -19.38 35.29
C PRO A 307 -27.18 -18.26 36.12
N GLU A 308 -26.88 -18.20 37.42
CA GLU A 308 -27.48 -17.22 38.34
C GLU A 308 -26.86 -15.84 38.14
N ARG A 309 -25.54 -15.80 37.89
CA ARG A 309 -24.79 -14.52 37.68
C ARG A 309 -24.55 -14.21 36.22
N PHE A 310 -25.13 -14.98 35.31
CA PHE A 310 -24.86 -14.80 33.86
C PHE A 310 -25.08 -13.35 33.39
N LYS A 311 -26.21 -12.73 33.74
CA LYS A 311 -26.52 -11.34 33.34
C LYS A 311 -25.52 -10.35 33.90
N GLU A 312 -25.09 -10.53 35.16
CA GLU A 312 -24.08 -9.67 35.80
C GLU A 312 -22.72 -9.83 35.13
N ASN A 313 -22.29 -11.07 34.94
CA ASN A 313 -21.02 -11.39 34.31
C ASN A 313 -20.95 -10.87 32.86
N LEU A 314 -22.05 -11.02 32.12
CA LEU A 314 -22.13 -10.54 30.73
C LEU A 314 -22.17 -8.99 30.67
N ARG A 315 -22.87 -8.31 31.60
CA ARG A 315 -22.80 -6.84 31.73
C ARG A 315 -21.38 -6.37 31.97
N ALA A 316 -20.68 -7.05 32.88
CA ALA A 316 -19.28 -6.74 33.15
C ALA A 316 -18.38 -6.94 31.92
N ALA A 317 -18.64 -7.97 31.10
CA ALA A 317 -17.93 -8.17 29.84
C ALA A 317 -18.22 -7.05 28.82
N PHE A 318 -19.47 -6.66 28.64
CA PHE A 318 -19.82 -5.52 27.78
C PHE A 318 -19.26 -4.18 28.28
N GLY A 319 -19.20 -3.99 29.61
CA GLY A 319 -18.58 -2.79 30.21
C GLY A 319 -17.06 -2.70 30.00
N ARG A 320 -16.40 -3.82 29.74
CA ARG A 320 -14.97 -3.90 29.40
C ARG A 320 -14.72 -3.87 27.89
N ALA A 321 -15.77 -4.06 27.07
CA ALA A 321 -15.63 -4.04 25.62
C ALA A 321 -15.17 -2.67 25.14
N THR A 322 -14.09 -2.64 24.39
CA THR A 322 -13.54 -1.43 23.79
C THR A 322 -14.04 -1.29 22.35
N LEU A 323 -14.26 -0.04 21.93
CA LEU A 323 -14.52 0.23 20.52
C LEU A 323 -13.27 -0.15 19.71
N TRP A 324 -13.43 -0.93 18.66
CA TRP A 324 -12.30 -1.36 17.83
C TRP A 324 -11.51 -0.19 17.25
N ALA A 325 -12.20 0.89 16.87
CA ALA A 325 -11.55 2.09 16.40
C ALA A 325 -10.62 2.71 17.44
N ASP A 326 -11.02 2.74 18.70
CA ASP A 326 -10.20 3.26 19.82
C ASP A 326 -9.00 2.34 20.09
N GLU A 327 -9.20 1.01 20.04
CA GLU A 327 -8.11 0.04 20.18
C GLU A 327 -7.09 0.16 19.05
N LEU A 328 -7.56 0.32 17.82
CA LEU A 328 -6.72 0.52 16.66
C LEU A 328 -5.94 1.84 16.77
N GLN A 329 -6.61 2.91 17.20
CA GLN A 329 -5.96 4.21 17.44
C GLN A 329 -4.91 4.12 18.51
N ALA A 330 -5.21 3.48 19.65
CA ALA A 330 -4.24 3.31 20.76
C ALA A 330 -3.02 2.48 20.34
N LYS A 331 -3.23 1.43 19.52
CA LYS A 331 -2.13 0.63 18.94
C LYS A 331 -1.26 1.47 18.01
N GLU A 332 -1.89 2.27 17.15
CA GLU A 332 -1.16 3.15 16.22
C GLU A 332 -0.40 4.25 16.98
N GLU A 333 -1.00 4.88 17.98
CA GLU A 333 -0.33 5.87 18.83
C GLU A 333 0.86 5.26 19.58
N SER A 334 0.71 4.03 20.10
CA SER A 334 1.80 3.29 20.73
C SER A 334 2.93 2.99 19.75
N ARG A 335 2.60 2.52 18.53
CA ARG A 335 3.55 2.24 17.47
C ARG A 335 4.35 3.49 17.08
N ILE A 336 3.65 4.61 16.89
CA ILE A 336 4.27 5.90 16.55
C ILE A 336 5.22 6.37 17.67
N ARG A 337 4.81 6.23 18.93
CA ARG A 337 5.65 6.59 20.10
C ARG A 337 6.91 5.74 20.15
N GLN A 338 6.78 4.42 20.01
CA GLN A 338 7.92 3.51 19.95
C GLN A 338 8.87 3.84 18.78
N ALA A 339 8.33 4.11 17.60
CA ALA A 339 9.11 4.53 16.45
C ALA A 339 9.87 5.84 16.74
N ARG A 340 9.20 6.83 17.36
CA ARG A 340 9.83 8.10 17.73
C ARG A 340 10.96 7.92 18.74
N GLU A 341 10.78 7.08 19.74
CA GLU A 341 11.79 6.77 20.74
C GLU A 341 12.98 6.02 20.12
N ALA A 342 12.72 5.02 19.29
CA ALA A 342 13.76 4.23 18.63
C ALA A 342 14.62 5.05 17.65
N CYS A 343 14.07 6.09 17.04
CA CYS A 343 14.81 6.94 16.11
C CYS A 343 15.35 8.25 16.73
N ASP A 344 15.08 8.59 18.00
CA ASP A 344 15.38 9.93 18.55
C ASP A 344 16.86 10.32 18.40
N GLY A 345 17.76 9.41 18.68
CA GLY A 345 19.20 9.65 18.54
C GLY A 345 19.64 9.89 17.09
N LEU A 346 18.96 9.28 16.11
CA LEU A 346 19.21 9.50 14.68
C LEU A 346 18.55 10.78 14.20
N ALA A 347 17.29 11.02 14.56
CA ALA A 347 16.49 12.15 14.13
C ALA A 347 17.07 13.52 14.58
N ARG A 348 17.86 13.54 15.65
CA ARG A 348 18.52 14.75 16.18
C ARG A 348 19.93 14.98 15.62
N LYS A 349 20.45 14.07 14.77
CA LYS A 349 21.76 14.27 14.16
C LYS A 349 21.73 15.46 13.17
N GLU A 350 22.78 16.26 13.21
CA GLU A 350 22.96 17.38 12.29
C GLU A 350 23.14 16.90 10.85
N ARG A 351 23.81 15.76 10.65
CA ARG A 351 24.17 15.19 9.33
C ARG A 351 23.66 13.76 9.18
N ILE A 352 22.33 13.63 8.96
CA ILE A 352 21.67 12.33 8.81
C ILE A 352 22.15 11.61 7.55
N LEU A 353 22.26 12.32 6.42
CA LEU A 353 22.65 11.74 5.13
C LEU A 353 24.10 11.24 5.13
N GLU A 354 25.02 11.95 5.80
CA GLU A 354 26.40 11.50 5.98
C GLU A 354 26.48 10.25 6.85
N THR A 355 25.70 10.23 7.95
CA THR A 355 25.58 9.04 8.81
C THR A 355 25.05 7.85 8.03
N PHE A 356 24.08 8.07 7.13
CA PHE A 356 23.53 7.06 6.25
C PHE A 356 24.58 6.50 5.29
N ALA A 357 25.28 7.38 4.55
CA ALA A 357 26.31 6.97 3.60
C ALA A 357 27.44 6.19 4.29
N GLU A 358 27.88 6.63 5.46
CA GLU A 358 28.90 5.92 6.24
C GLU A 358 28.40 4.55 6.72
N ARG A 359 27.12 4.42 7.12
CA ARG A 359 26.52 3.13 7.50
C ARG A 359 26.50 2.17 6.32
N LEU A 360 26.09 2.64 5.14
CA LEU A 360 26.12 1.85 3.90
C LEU A 360 27.55 1.41 3.53
N ARG A 361 28.51 2.33 3.65
CA ARG A 361 29.92 2.02 3.39
C ARG A 361 30.43 0.89 4.29
N ARG A 362 30.06 0.91 5.57
CA ARG A 362 30.39 -0.17 6.52
C ARG A 362 29.68 -1.50 6.20
N SER A 363 28.57 -1.43 5.51
CA SER A 363 27.82 -2.62 5.06
C SER A 363 28.29 -3.14 3.70
N GLY A 364 29.45 -2.65 3.19
CA GLY A 364 30.08 -3.15 1.96
C GLY A 364 29.71 -2.40 0.68
N VAL A 365 28.98 -1.29 0.76
CA VAL A 365 28.74 -0.41 -0.40
C VAL A 365 29.92 0.50 -0.56
N ALA A 366 30.67 0.32 -1.65
CA ALA A 366 31.88 1.11 -1.93
C ALA A 366 31.58 2.28 -2.86
N GLY A 367 32.21 3.42 -2.61
CA GLY A 367 32.05 4.64 -3.39
C GLY A 367 30.62 5.19 -3.35
N GLU A 368 30.20 5.87 -4.41
CA GLU A 368 28.83 6.30 -4.71
C GLU A 368 28.10 7.06 -3.58
N SER A 369 28.85 7.67 -2.67
CA SER A 369 28.29 8.37 -1.50
C SER A 369 27.21 9.41 -1.88
N ARG A 370 27.43 10.15 -2.97
CA ARG A 370 26.49 11.13 -3.51
C ARG A 370 25.19 10.46 -3.99
N VAL A 371 25.30 9.39 -4.77
CA VAL A 371 24.16 8.67 -5.34
C VAL A 371 23.28 8.08 -4.25
N VAL A 372 23.87 7.44 -3.23
CA VAL A 372 23.09 6.83 -2.13
C VAL A 372 22.38 7.89 -1.28
N LYS A 373 23.04 9.03 -0.98
CA LYS A 373 22.42 10.14 -0.24
C LYS A 373 21.22 10.70 -1.01
N LEU A 374 21.36 10.91 -2.31
CA LEU A 374 20.29 11.44 -3.14
C LEU A 374 19.14 10.45 -3.31
N LEU A 375 19.42 9.15 -3.45
CA LEU A 375 18.39 8.12 -3.45
C LEU A 375 17.62 8.09 -2.12
N TYR A 376 18.32 8.18 -0.98
CA TYR A 376 17.68 8.24 0.34
C TYR A 376 16.77 9.46 0.47
N LEU A 377 17.27 10.63 0.04
CA LEU A 377 16.51 11.88 0.08
C LEU A 377 15.32 11.86 -0.88
N ALA A 378 15.50 11.32 -2.09
CA ALA A 378 14.42 11.14 -3.05
C ALA A 378 13.32 10.22 -2.48
N LEU A 379 13.68 9.07 -1.89
CA LEU A 379 12.72 8.17 -1.22
C LEU A 379 12.00 8.87 -0.05
N THR A 380 12.70 9.71 0.71
CA THR A 380 12.09 10.50 1.78
C THR A 380 11.07 11.52 1.22
N SER A 381 11.31 12.05 0.00
CA SER A 381 10.38 12.97 -0.66
C SER A 381 9.00 12.37 -0.98
N ARG A 382 8.79 11.04 -0.82
CA ARG A 382 7.46 10.40 -0.96
C ARG A 382 6.41 11.02 -0.05
N LEU A 383 6.85 11.62 1.06
CA LEU A 383 5.99 12.28 2.05
C LEU A 383 5.40 13.60 1.56
N LEU A 384 5.98 14.18 0.51
CA LEU A 384 5.55 15.44 -0.12
C LEU A 384 4.44 15.19 -1.15
N GLU A 385 3.74 16.26 -1.51
CA GLU A 385 2.78 16.25 -2.63
C GLU A 385 3.44 16.01 -4.01
N ARG A 386 4.73 16.33 -4.13
CA ARG A 386 5.51 16.15 -5.37
C ARG A 386 6.82 15.44 -5.07
N PRO A 387 6.81 14.10 -5.05
CA PRO A 387 8.01 13.29 -4.89
C PRO A 387 9.00 13.50 -6.04
N VAL A 388 10.30 13.39 -5.75
CA VAL A 388 11.35 13.50 -6.75
C VAL A 388 11.71 12.14 -7.30
N SER A 389 11.32 11.88 -8.54
CA SER A 389 11.58 10.62 -9.23
C SER A 389 12.99 10.58 -9.83
N VAL A 390 13.58 9.39 -9.87
CA VAL A 390 15.02 9.20 -10.18
C VAL A 390 15.22 8.09 -11.20
N ALA A 391 16.15 8.32 -12.16
CA ALA A 391 16.68 7.28 -13.04
C ALA A 391 18.14 7.01 -12.69
N VAL A 392 18.47 5.79 -12.28
CA VAL A 392 19.84 5.36 -11.99
C VAL A 392 20.44 4.75 -13.26
N LYS A 393 21.38 5.45 -13.87
CA LYS A 393 22.00 5.11 -15.15
C LYS A 393 23.42 4.56 -14.94
N GLY A 394 23.86 3.69 -15.82
CA GLY A 394 25.23 3.17 -15.82
C GLY A 394 25.37 1.88 -16.63
N PRO A 395 26.59 1.38 -16.86
CA PRO A 395 26.84 0.18 -17.65
C PRO A 395 26.17 -1.07 -17.03
N SER A 396 26.04 -2.11 -17.84
CA SER A 396 25.68 -3.44 -17.31
C SER A 396 26.73 -3.86 -16.28
N SER A 397 26.28 -4.48 -15.20
CA SER A 397 27.15 -4.88 -14.06
C SER A 397 27.75 -3.71 -13.27
N GLY A 398 27.36 -2.44 -13.53
CA GLY A 398 27.81 -1.26 -12.79
C GLY A 398 27.24 -1.10 -11.38
N GLY A 399 26.58 -2.14 -10.82
CA GLY A 399 26.07 -2.12 -9.43
C GLY A 399 24.78 -1.33 -9.19
N LYS A 400 24.08 -0.85 -10.23
CA LYS A 400 22.86 -0.03 -10.11
C LYS A 400 21.78 -0.65 -9.23
N SER A 401 21.42 -1.90 -9.51
CA SER A 401 20.39 -2.63 -8.74
C SER A 401 20.84 -2.88 -7.32
N TYR A 402 22.08 -3.33 -7.12
CA TYR A 402 22.66 -3.53 -5.79
C TYR A 402 22.66 -2.25 -4.95
N LEU A 403 23.02 -1.12 -5.55
CA LEU A 403 23.04 0.19 -4.90
C LEU A 403 21.61 0.59 -4.48
N THR A 404 20.65 0.46 -5.40
CA THR A 404 19.25 0.78 -5.14
C THR A 404 18.67 -0.11 -4.04
N GLU A 405 18.88 -1.43 -4.11
CA GLU A 405 18.45 -2.37 -3.07
C GLU A 405 19.09 -2.08 -1.71
N SER A 406 20.37 -1.73 -1.71
CA SER A 406 21.08 -1.38 -0.48
C SER A 406 20.48 -0.16 0.21
N VAL A 407 20.01 0.84 -0.55
CA VAL A 407 19.30 2.00 0.00
C VAL A 407 17.90 1.61 0.46
N LEU A 408 17.15 0.82 -0.31
CA LEU A 408 15.80 0.38 0.03
C LEU A 408 15.74 -0.40 1.35
N ARG A 409 16.77 -1.14 1.70
CA ARG A 409 16.85 -1.85 3.00
C ARG A 409 16.70 -0.94 4.22
N PHE A 410 16.98 0.36 4.09
CA PHE A 410 16.84 1.36 5.16
C PHE A 410 15.45 1.99 5.24
N PHE A 411 14.53 1.52 4.40
CA PHE A 411 13.13 1.96 4.40
C PHE A 411 12.20 0.80 4.74
N PRO A 412 11.11 1.04 5.47
CA PRO A 412 10.08 0.02 5.66
C PRO A 412 9.43 -0.36 4.33
N HIS A 413 8.92 -1.58 4.23
CA HIS A 413 8.32 -2.09 2.98
C HIS A 413 7.15 -1.26 2.47
N GLU A 414 6.47 -0.57 3.36
CA GLU A 414 5.36 0.34 3.04
C GLU A 414 5.82 1.60 2.30
N ALA A 415 7.12 1.90 2.28
CA ALA A 415 7.66 3.08 1.62
C ALA A 415 7.83 2.91 0.10
N TYR A 416 7.85 1.68 -0.40
CA TYR A 416 8.09 1.39 -1.82
C TYR A 416 7.40 0.12 -2.29
N HIS A 417 7.26 -0.01 -3.59
CA HIS A 417 6.79 -1.20 -4.28
C HIS A 417 7.80 -1.54 -5.37
N ALA A 418 8.59 -2.60 -5.14
CA ALA A 418 9.65 -3.02 -6.05
C ALA A 418 9.13 -4.07 -7.03
N LEU A 419 9.38 -3.84 -8.32
CA LEU A 419 8.91 -4.67 -9.42
C LEU A 419 10.06 -4.98 -10.37
N THR A 420 10.14 -6.22 -10.81
CA THR A 420 11.07 -6.62 -11.88
C THR A 420 10.49 -6.30 -13.26
N ALA A 421 9.20 -6.54 -13.43
CA ALA A 421 8.46 -6.22 -14.63
C ALA A 421 6.98 -5.98 -14.28
N MET A 422 6.29 -5.28 -15.15
CA MET A 422 4.87 -4.97 -14.98
C MET A 422 4.13 -5.17 -16.31
N SER A 423 3.03 -5.93 -16.27
CA SER A 423 2.15 -6.04 -17.44
C SER A 423 1.42 -4.72 -17.69
N GLU A 424 0.93 -4.52 -18.89
CA GLU A 424 0.35 -3.24 -19.35
C GLU A 424 -0.69 -2.64 -18.41
N ARG A 425 -1.52 -3.48 -17.79
CA ARG A 425 -2.67 -3.04 -16.99
C ARG A 425 -2.48 -3.20 -15.49
N THR A 426 -1.38 -3.79 -15.05
CA THR A 426 -1.14 -4.08 -13.62
C THR A 426 -1.29 -2.83 -12.76
N LEU A 427 -0.73 -1.70 -13.18
CA LEU A 427 -0.81 -0.46 -12.40
C LEU A 427 -2.25 0.02 -12.18
N ALA A 428 -3.14 -0.19 -13.15
CA ALA A 428 -4.54 0.18 -13.03
C ALA A 428 -5.32 -0.78 -12.13
N TYR A 429 -5.09 -2.11 -12.25
CA TYR A 429 -5.90 -3.13 -11.58
C TYR A 429 -5.34 -3.63 -10.25
N SER A 430 -4.09 -3.33 -9.92
CA SER A 430 -3.50 -3.70 -8.63
C SER A 430 -4.27 -3.05 -7.48
N GLU A 431 -4.51 -3.79 -6.40
CA GLU A 431 -5.10 -3.26 -5.16
C GLU A 431 -4.03 -2.68 -4.22
N GLU A 432 -2.74 -2.90 -4.53
CA GLU A 432 -1.62 -2.41 -3.73
C GLU A 432 -1.62 -0.87 -3.68
N PRO A 433 -1.68 -0.23 -2.51
CA PRO A 433 -1.69 1.22 -2.41
C PRO A 433 -0.37 1.81 -2.90
N ILE A 434 -0.44 2.88 -3.70
CA ILE A 434 0.73 3.56 -4.27
C ILE A 434 0.95 4.97 -3.70
N LYS A 435 -0.02 5.49 -2.97
CA LYS A 435 0.03 6.83 -2.37
C LYS A 435 1.14 6.92 -1.31
N HIS A 436 2.00 7.93 -1.42
CA HIS A 436 3.17 8.12 -0.59
C HIS A 436 4.18 6.96 -0.60
N ARG A 437 4.23 6.24 -1.73
CA ARG A 437 5.19 5.17 -1.99
C ARG A 437 6.01 5.44 -3.23
N PHE A 438 7.12 4.74 -3.38
CA PHE A 438 7.89 4.71 -4.61
C PHE A 438 7.63 3.42 -5.39
N LEU A 439 7.40 3.56 -6.69
CA LEU A 439 7.51 2.44 -7.61
C LEU A 439 8.99 2.27 -7.97
N VAL A 440 9.52 1.05 -7.86
CA VAL A 440 10.92 0.77 -8.15
C VAL A 440 11.01 -0.29 -9.23
N PHE A 441 11.59 0.05 -10.38
CA PHE A 441 11.83 -0.87 -11.48
C PHE A 441 13.31 -1.12 -11.63
N PHE A 442 13.73 -2.38 -11.49
CA PHE A 442 15.13 -2.76 -11.60
C PHE A 442 15.63 -2.89 -13.04
N GLU A 443 14.88 -2.59 -14.03
CA GLU A 443 15.31 -2.34 -15.42
C GLU A 443 14.19 -1.59 -16.13
N ALA A 444 14.55 -0.51 -16.85
CA ALA A 444 13.57 0.30 -17.58
C ALA A 444 12.81 -0.52 -18.65
N GLU A 445 13.41 -1.60 -19.16
CA GLU A 445 12.80 -2.53 -20.10
C GLU A 445 11.62 -3.29 -19.46
N GLY A 446 11.55 -3.42 -18.15
CA GLY A 446 10.39 -3.96 -17.44
C GLY A 446 9.10 -3.11 -17.58
N MET A 447 9.20 -1.88 -18.10
CA MET A 447 8.08 -0.99 -18.46
C MET A 447 7.90 -0.90 -19.99
N ALA A 448 8.18 -1.96 -20.73
CA ALA A 448 8.32 -1.93 -22.19
C ALA A 448 7.06 -1.52 -22.98
N SER A 449 5.87 -1.54 -22.37
CA SER A 449 4.64 -1.17 -23.04
C SER A 449 4.43 0.36 -23.00
N ASP A 450 4.07 0.93 -24.15
CA ASP A 450 3.72 2.35 -24.25
C ASP A 450 2.57 2.74 -23.32
N PHE A 451 1.63 1.83 -23.10
CA PHE A 451 0.49 2.04 -22.20
C PHE A 451 0.92 2.09 -20.72
N ALA A 452 1.75 1.15 -20.26
CA ALA A 452 2.29 1.18 -18.90
C ALA A 452 3.08 2.46 -18.65
N THR A 453 3.92 2.84 -19.62
CA THR A 453 4.69 4.08 -19.60
C THR A 453 3.78 5.33 -19.55
N TYR A 454 2.66 5.32 -20.28
CA TYR A 454 1.67 6.40 -20.22
C TYR A 454 1.01 6.50 -18.84
N LEU A 455 0.58 5.39 -18.23
CA LEU A 455 -0.02 5.38 -16.91
C LEU A 455 0.94 5.91 -15.85
N VAL A 456 2.22 5.48 -15.90
CA VAL A 456 3.26 5.99 -15.00
C VAL A 456 3.46 7.50 -15.20
N ARG A 457 3.50 7.99 -16.44
CA ARG A 457 3.60 9.44 -16.72
C ARG A 457 2.44 10.24 -16.17
N SER A 458 1.21 9.75 -16.33
CA SER A 458 0.01 10.39 -15.78
C SER A 458 0.10 10.45 -14.26
N LEU A 459 0.47 9.33 -13.61
CA LEU A 459 0.64 9.28 -12.16
C LEU A 459 1.68 10.28 -11.64
N LEU A 460 2.84 10.37 -12.29
CA LEU A 460 3.93 11.29 -11.90
C LEU A 460 3.60 12.77 -12.18
N SER A 461 2.80 13.05 -13.20
CA SER A 461 2.49 14.43 -13.62
C SER A 461 1.21 14.98 -12.98
N GLU A 462 0.18 14.14 -12.88
CA GLU A 462 -1.17 14.52 -12.44
C GLU A 462 -1.46 14.08 -11.00
N GLY A 463 -0.55 13.30 -10.39
CA GLY A 463 -0.71 12.76 -9.04
C GLY A 463 -1.76 11.66 -8.93
N ARG A 464 -2.32 11.19 -10.05
CA ARG A 464 -3.32 10.10 -10.08
C ARG A 464 -3.38 9.43 -11.44
N VAL A 465 -3.87 8.20 -11.46
CA VAL A 465 -4.27 7.52 -12.71
C VAL A 465 -5.80 7.40 -12.70
N ARG A 466 -6.43 7.78 -13.81
CA ARG A 466 -7.85 7.53 -14.07
C ARG A 466 -7.93 6.74 -15.37
N TYR A 467 -8.38 5.50 -15.26
CA TYR A 467 -8.49 4.59 -16.39
C TYR A 467 -9.91 4.05 -16.47
N GLU A 468 -10.59 4.34 -17.57
CA GLU A 468 -11.92 3.81 -17.83
C GLU A 468 -11.80 2.58 -18.72
N THR A 469 -12.40 1.49 -18.28
CA THR A 469 -12.41 0.20 -18.97
C THR A 469 -13.82 -0.35 -19.02
N VAL A 470 -14.02 -1.44 -19.75
CA VAL A 470 -15.28 -2.17 -19.78
C VAL A 470 -15.12 -3.50 -19.04
N GLU A 471 -16.10 -3.82 -18.20
CA GLU A 471 -16.18 -5.08 -17.47
C GLU A 471 -17.39 -5.86 -17.96
N SER A 472 -17.16 -7.15 -18.22
CA SER A 472 -18.25 -8.07 -18.56
C SER A 472 -18.89 -8.59 -17.28
N THR A 473 -20.13 -8.21 -17.04
CA THR A 473 -20.94 -8.67 -15.90
C THR A 473 -22.01 -9.63 -16.35
N ARG A 474 -22.70 -10.29 -15.42
CA ARG A 474 -23.86 -11.16 -15.74
C ARG A 474 -24.99 -10.41 -16.46
N ASP A 475 -25.07 -9.10 -16.27
CA ASP A 475 -26.11 -8.22 -16.83
C ASP A 475 -25.64 -7.51 -18.11
N GLY A 476 -24.48 -7.88 -18.69
CA GLY A 476 -23.90 -7.30 -19.88
C GLY A 476 -22.60 -6.51 -19.62
N ILE A 477 -22.14 -5.79 -20.65
CA ILE A 477 -20.92 -4.98 -20.59
C ILE A 477 -21.23 -3.64 -19.94
N ARG A 478 -20.48 -3.27 -18.90
CA ARG A 478 -20.60 -1.98 -18.20
C ARG A 478 -19.27 -1.24 -18.16
N PRO A 479 -19.26 0.10 -18.28
CA PRO A 479 -18.05 0.87 -18.04
C PRO A 479 -17.64 0.80 -16.55
N ARG A 480 -16.33 0.69 -16.30
CA ARG A 480 -15.74 0.73 -14.96
C ARG A 480 -14.62 1.76 -14.96
N LEU A 481 -14.75 2.75 -14.11
CA LEU A 481 -13.68 3.70 -13.82
C LEU A 481 -12.77 3.11 -12.74
N ILE A 482 -11.48 3.04 -13.02
CA ILE A 482 -10.43 2.66 -12.09
C ILE A 482 -9.65 3.93 -11.77
N GLU A 483 -9.57 4.24 -10.49
CA GLU A 483 -8.86 5.41 -9.99
C GLU A 483 -7.75 4.97 -9.03
N ARG A 484 -6.53 5.48 -9.26
CA ARG A 484 -5.35 5.23 -8.42
C ARG A 484 -4.77 6.56 -7.99
N GLU A 485 -4.88 6.84 -6.71
CA GLU A 485 -4.38 8.09 -6.14
C GLU A 485 -2.89 8.02 -5.83
N GLY A 486 -2.17 9.12 -6.19
CA GLY A 486 -0.84 9.44 -5.67
C GLY A 486 -0.94 10.38 -4.47
N PRO A 487 0.15 11.09 -4.13
CA PRO A 487 1.40 11.19 -4.88
C PRO A 487 2.25 9.92 -4.82
N THR A 488 3.00 9.68 -5.89
CA THR A 488 3.89 8.53 -6.03
C THR A 488 5.20 8.98 -6.69
N GLY A 489 6.33 8.45 -6.23
CA GLY A 489 7.62 8.62 -6.88
C GLY A 489 8.01 7.39 -7.70
N LEU A 490 9.02 7.53 -8.56
CA LEU A 490 9.58 6.46 -9.38
C LEU A 490 11.09 6.39 -9.19
N ILE A 491 11.61 5.19 -8.98
CA ILE A 491 13.01 4.85 -9.18
C ILE A 491 13.10 3.82 -10.29
N VAL A 492 13.93 4.10 -11.29
CA VAL A 492 14.18 3.15 -12.38
C VAL A 492 15.67 3.00 -12.61
N THR A 493 16.16 1.76 -12.71
CA THR A 493 17.54 1.52 -13.14
C THR A 493 17.56 1.25 -14.65
N THR A 494 18.60 1.70 -15.35
CA THR A 494 18.72 1.50 -16.80
C THR A 494 20.17 1.49 -17.25
N THR A 495 20.45 0.72 -18.29
CA THR A 495 21.70 0.77 -19.05
C THR A 495 21.63 1.78 -20.21
N ALA A 496 20.45 2.25 -20.55
CA ALA A 496 20.28 3.23 -21.63
C ALA A 496 20.85 4.59 -21.22
N VAL A 497 21.72 5.13 -22.07
CA VAL A 497 22.29 6.48 -21.89
C VAL A 497 21.19 7.55 -21.92
N ARG A 498 20.16 7.32 -22.74
CA ARG A 498 18.98 8.19 -22.87
C ARG A 498 17.71 7.38 -22.75
N LEU A 499 16.82 7.81 -21.88
CA LEU A 499 15.43 7.35 -21.82
C LEU A 499 14.59 8.06 -22.88
N HIS A 500 13.35 7.62 -23.08
CA HIS A 500 12.42 8.35 -23.93
C HIS A 500 12.37 9.83 -23.46
N PRO A 501 12.51 10.82 -24.36
CA PRO A 501 12.70 12.23 -24.00
C PRO A 501 11.64 12.77 -23.03
N GLU A 502 10.40 12.35 -23.15
CA GLU A 502 9.33 12.77 -22.24
C GLU A 502 9.45 12.18 -20.83
N ASN A 503 10.00 10.99 -20.67
CA ASN A 503 10.23 10.38 -19.37
C ASN A 503 11.48 10.98 -18.72
N GLU A 504 12.53 11.20 -19.50
CA GLU A 504 13.79 11.77 -19.02
C GLU A 504 13.62 13.17 -18.41
N THR A 505 12.68 13.96 -18.92
CA THR A 505 12.38 15.29 -18.36
C THR A 505 11.67 15.24 -17.01
N ARG A 506 11.16 14.09 -16.57
CA ARG A 506 10.43 13.91 -15.29
C ARG A 506 11.27 13.24 -14.20
N LEU A 507 12.46 12.75 -14.58
CA LEU A 507 13.34 12.00 -13.70
C LEU A 507 14.66 12.72 -13.51
N LEU A 508 15.15 12.75 -12.29
CA LEU A 508 16.51 13.17 -12.01
C LEU A 508 17.45 12.03 -12.39
N SER A 509 18.36 12.29 -13.32
CA SER A 509 19.28 11.26 -13.84
C SER A 509 20.52 11.15 -12.94
N LEU A 510 20.72 10.01 -12.31
CA LEU A 510 21.91 9.67 -11.52
C LEU A 510 22.76 8.69 -12.29
N THR A 511 24.02 9.07 -12.54
CA THR A 511 24.98 8.18 -13.22
C THR A 511 25.87 7.52 -12.17
N VAL A 512 25.92 6.19 -12.21
CA VAL A 512 26.86 5.38 -11.38
C VAL A 512 28.23 5.48 -12.02
N ALA A 513 29.26 5.74 -11.20
CA ALA A 513 30.63 5.89 -11.66
C ALA A 513 31.18 4.59 -12.26
N ASP A 514 31.86 4.71 -13.42
CA ASP A 514 32.55 3.60 -14.09
C ASP A 514 34.06 3.95 -14.22
N THR A 515 34.70 4.14 -13.04
CA THR A 515 36.12 4.45 -12.97
C THR A 515 36.92 3.26 -12.45
N GLN A 516 38.21 3.25 -12.77
CA GLN A 516 39.15 2.24 -12.25
C GLN A 516 39.23 2.33 -10.71
N GLU A 517 39.15 3.51 -10.13
CA GLU A 517 39.14 3.73 -8.69
C GLU A 517 37.93 3.10 -8.05
N GLN A 518 36.73 3.39 -8.58
CA GLN A 518 35.48 2.77 -8.13
C GLN A 518 35.52 1.25 -8.21
N THR A 519 36.02 0.71 -9.32
CA THR A 519 36.19 -0.74 -9.49
C THR A 519 37.12 -1.32 -8.42
N ARG A 520 38.24 -0.65 -8.12
CA ARG A 520 39.17 -1.08 -7.06
C ARG A 520 38.51 -1.07 -5.69
N ASP A 521 37.72 -0.03 -5.37
CA ASP A 521 37.03 0.08 -4.09
C ASP A 521 35.97 -1.00 -3.94
N VAL A 522 35.22 -1.31 -5.00
CA VAL A 522 34.24 -2.41 -5.02
C VAL A 522 34.92 -3.76 -4.80
N LEU A 523 36.03 -4.06 -5.51
CA LEU A 523 36.77 -5.29 -5.31
C LEU A 523 37.32 -5.41 -3.88
N ALA A 524 37.83 -4.32 -3.32
CA ALA A 524 38.29 -4.28 -1.93
C ALA A 524 37.12 -4.49 -0.93
N ALA A 525 35.94 -3.98 -1.22
CA ALA A 525 34.77 -4.17 -0.38
C ALA A 525 34.27 -5.65 -0.42
N ILE A 526 34.23 -6.24 -1.61
CA ILE A 526 33.87 -7.67 -1.79
C ILE A 526 34.85 -8.57 -1.03
N ALA A 527 36.14 -8.26 -1.10
CA ALA A 527 37.20 -9.07 -0.46
C ALA A 527 37.20 -9.00 1.09
N ARG A 528 36.52 -7.99 1.67
CA ARG A 528 36.51 -7.78 3.13
C ARG A 528 35.47 -8.60 3.88
N GLU A 529 34.75 -9.51 3.28
CA GLU A 529 33.67 -10.27 3.94
C GLU A 529 32.99 -9.45 5.08
N VAL A 530 31.95 -8.71 4.79
CA VAL A 530 31.28 -7.88 5.82
C VAL A 530 30.61 -8.79 6.84
N ALA A 531 31.17 -8.84 8.04
CA ALA A 531 30.72 -9.75 9.10
C ALA A 531 29.40 -9.35 9.77
N GLU A 532 28.94 -8.10 9.63
CA GLU A 532 27.70 -7.62 10.27
C GLU A 532 26.76 -6.97 9.27
N GLY A 533 25.52 -7.42 9.28
CA GLY A 533 24.41 -6.73 8.63
C GLY A 533 24.22 -5.32 9.23
N ALA A 534 23.80 -4.34 8.42
CA ALA A 534 23.47 -3.02 8.93
C ALA A 534 22.30 -3.13 9.91
N ASP A 535 22.45 -2.54 11.11
CA ASP A 535 21.29 -2.27 11.95
C ASP A 535 20.43 -1.19 11.28
N VAL A 536 19.32 -1.60 10.70
CA VAL A 536 18.36 -0.75 9.99
C VAL A 536 17.20 -0.30 10.87
N GLY A 537 17.06 -0.84 12.07
CA GLY A 537 15.96 -0.57 13.00
C GLY A 537 15.71 0.93 13.24
N PRO A 538 16.70 1.73 13.64
CA PRO A 538 16.53 3.18 13.83
C PRO A 538 16.15 3.93 12.55
N TRP A 539 16.55 3.44 11.36
CA TRP A 539 16.22 4.03 10.08
C TRP A 539 14.77 3.76 9.68
N HIS A 540 14.31 2.51 9.86
CA HIS A 540 12.90 2.15 9.69
C HIS A 540 12.03 2.96 10.63
N ALA A 541 12.39 3.03 11.90
CA ALA A 541 11.68 3.81 12.91
C ALA A 541 11.63 5.32 12.56
N LEU A 542 12.71 5.89 12.01
CA LEU A 542 12.72 7.27 11.51
C LEU A 542 11.72 7.44 10.38
N GLN A 543 11.74 6.59 9.37
CA GLN A 543 10.85 6.68 8.22
C GLN A 543 9.39 6.40 8.59
N GLU A 544 9.14 5.54 9.57
CA GLU A 544 7.82 5.26 10.13
C GLU A 544 7.28 6.47 10.90
N TRP A 545 8.09 7.06 11.81
CA TRP A 545 7.73 8.30 12.49
C TRP A 545 7.44 9.44 11.52
N LEU A 546 8.30 9.67 10.52
CA LEU A 546 8.10 10.71 9.50
C LEU A 546 6.82 10.49 8.66
N SER A 547 6.39 9.24 8.51
CA SER A 547 5.15 8.88 7.78
C SER A 547 3.89 9.00 8.64
N SER A 548 4.03 9.15 9.96
CA SER A 548 2.91 9.18 10.90
C SER A 548 2.13 10.50 10.83
N PRO A 549 0.87 10.52 11.29
CA PRO A 549 0.06 11.75 11.36
C PRO A 549 0.59 12.82 12.31
N VAL A 550 1.46 12.46 13.26
CA VAL A 550 2.04 13.41 14.23
C VAL A 550 3.27 14.14 13.68
N ALA A 551 3.89 13.63 12.63
CA ALA A 551 4.98 14.29 11.95
C ALA A 551 4.43 15.30 10.92
N GLU A 552 5.08 16.45 10.81
CA GLU A 552 4.69 17.45 9.82
C GLU A 552 5.31 17.10 8.45
N ARG A 553 4.49 17.09 7.41
CA ARG A 553 4.91 16.81 6.03
C ARG A 553 5.01 18.05 5.15
N ARG A 554 4.58 19.20 5.66
CA ARG A 554 4.67 20.47 4.95
C ARG A 554 5.94 21.21 5.39
N ALA A 555 6.69 21.70 4.42
CA ALA A 555 7.87 22.53 4.69
C ALA A 555 7.80 23.80 3.85
N THR A 556 8.18 24.92 4.45
CA THR A 556 8.33 26.22 3.80
C THR A 556 9.82 26.51 3.57
N ILE A 557 10.11 27.19 2.47
CA ILE A 557 11.47 27.64 2.11
C ILE A 557 11.43 29.16 2.06
N PRO A 558 11.84 29.87 3.13
CA PRO A 558 11.74 31.32 3.20
C PRO A 558 12.48 32.07 2.08
N TYR A 559 13.56 31.48 1.63
CA TYR A 559 14.47 32.04 0.59
C TYR A 559 14.14 31.56 -0.83
N ALA A 560 13.01 30.86 -1.05
CA ALA A 560 12.70 30.28 -2.36
C ALA A 560 12.58 31.30 -3.48
N VAL A 561 12.02 32.49 -3.20
CA VAL A 561 11.88 33.58 -4.19
C VAL A 561 13.26 34.14 -4.59
N VAL A 562 14.11 34.43 -3.61
CA VAL A 562 15.47 34.89 -3.81
C VAL A 562 16.30 33.87 -4.58
N LEU A 563 16.14 32.56 -4.23
CA LEU A 563 16.78 31.47 -4.97
C LEU A 563 16.33 31.45 -6.45
N ALA A 564 15.04 31.67 -6.72
CA ALA A 564 14.53 31.71 -8.09
C ALA A 564 15.05 32.91 -8.90
N GLU A 565 15.30 34.06 -8.26
CA GLU A 565 15.87 35.24 -8.88
C GLU A 565 17.35 35.05 -9.24
N LEU A 566 18.09 34.29 -8.42
CA LEU A 566 19.52 34.02 -8.66
C LEU A 566 19.76 32.92 -9.70
N VAL A 567 18.78 32.04 -9.94
CA VAL A 567 18.90 30.97 -10.95
C VAL A 567 18.74 31.53 -12.36
N PRO A 568 19.77 31.41 -13.25
CA PRO A 568 19.70 31.95 -14.60
C PRO A 568 18.65 31.21 -15.44
N PRO A 569 17.76 31.90 -16.19
CA PRO A 569 16.67 31.31 -16.97
C PRO A 569 17.12 30.73 -18.31
N VAL A 570 18.18 29.92 -18.34
CA VAL A 570 18.89 29.49 -19.55
C VAL A 570 18.24 28.32 -20.31
N ALA A 571 17.29 27.57 -19.72
CA ALA A 571 16.64 26.45 -20.38
C ALA A 571 15.23 26.20 -19.86
N VAL A 572 14.32 25.76 -20.75
CA VAL A 572 12.92 25.42 -20.37
C VAL A 572 12.86 24.24 -19.38
N ARG A 573 13.77 23.30 -19.48
CA ARG A 573 13.89 22.15 -18.56
C ARG A 573 14.06 22.61 -17.11
N LEU A 574 14.77 23.70 -16.88
CA LEU A 574 15.05 24.27 -15.56
C LEU A 574 13.78 24.52 -14.73
N ARG A 575 12.63 24.80 -15.37
CA ARG A 575 11.33 24.94 -14.68
C ARG A 575 10.93 23.69 -13.89
N ARG A 576 11.32 22.50 -14.36
CA ARG A 576 11.04 21.23 -13.68
C ARG A 576 12.15 20.87 -12.71
N ASP A 577 13.40 21.03 -13.14
CA ASP A 577 14.56 20.70 -12.32
C ASP A 577 14.59 21.58 -11.06
N PHE A 578 14.26 22.86 -11.17
CA PHE A 578 14.11 23.77 -10.03
C PHE A 578 12.99 23.31 -9.07
N GLY A 579 11.85 22.84 -9.59
CA GLY A 579 10.78 22.22 -8.78
C GLY A 579 11.27 20.99 -8.01
N ALA A 580 12.12 20.16 -8.63
CA ALA A 580 12.74 19.01 -7.97
C ALA A 580 13.74 19.46 -6.88
N VAL A 581 14.56 20.49 -7.13
CA VAL A 581 15.46 21.09 -6.12
C VAL A 581 14.66 21.57 -4.91
N LEU A 582 13.59 22.34 -5.10
CA LEU A 582 12.72 22.78 -4.00
C LEU A 582 12.09 21.61 -3.24
N SER A 583 11.70 20.53 -3.93
CA SER A 583 11.16 19.33 -3.27
C SER A 583 12.23 18.60 -2.46
N LEU A 584 13.47 18.52 -2.94
CA LEU A 584 14.60 17.94 -2.18
C LEU A 584 14.94 18.77 -0.94
N ILE A 585 14.92 20.11 -1.03
CA ILE A 585 15.12 21.01 0.12
C ILE A 585 14.03 20.75 1.17
N ARG A 586 12.76 20.66 0.76
CA ARG A 586 11.66 20.32 1.67
C ARG A 586 11.82 18.93 2.28
N ALA A 587 12.22 17.94 1.49
CA ALA A 587 12.47 16.58 1.98
C ALA A 587 13.61 16.54 3.01
N HIS A 588 14.68 17.32 2.79
CA HIS A 588 15.79 17.43 3.74
C HIS A 588 15.36 18.13 5.03
N ALA A 589 14.60 19.22 4.93
CA ALA A 589 14.05 19.91 6.09
C ALA A 589 13.12 19.00 6.91
N ILE A 590 12.25 18.20 6.25
CA ILE A 590 11.38 17.20 6.91
C ILE A 590 12.20 16.09 7.55
N LEU A 591 13.25 15.60 6.89
CA LEU A 591 14.17 14.62 7.46
C LEU A 591 14.77 15.10 8.78
N HIS A 592 15.05 16.40 8.87
CA HIS A 592 15.62 17.07 10.04
C HIS A 592 14.58 17.76 10.94
N GLN A 593 13.27 17.49 10.78
CA GLN A 593 12.20 18.22 11.48
C GLN A 593 12.27 18.16 13.01
N ALA A 594 13.00 17.17 13.58
CA ALA A 594 13.20 17.07 15.02
C ALA A 594 14.01 18.24 15.61
N THR A 595 14.78 18.93 14.75
CA THR A 595 15.67 20.05 15.14
C THR A 595 15.36 21.36 14.40
N ARG A 596 14.44 21.33 13.41
CA ARG A 596 14.04 22.53 12.65
C ARG A 596 12.97 23.33 13.39
N GLN A 597 12.97 24.63 13.16
CA GLN A 597 11.91 25.53 13.59
C GLN A 597 10.63 25.30 12.78
N ARG A 598 9.51 25.74 13.33
CA ARG A 598 8.20 25.72 12.68
C ARG A 598 7.64 27.13 12.59
N ASP A 599 6.90 27.39 11.53
CA ASP A 599 6.14 28.62 11.37
C ASP A 599 4.81 28.60 12.14
N GLU A 600 4.03 29.68 12.04
CA GLU A 600 2.74 29.85 12.72
C GLU A 600 1.69 28.80 12.29
N GLU A 601 1.80 28.28 11.05
CA GLU A 601 0.96 27.20 10.58
C GLU A 601 1.50 25.80 10.92
N GLY A 602 2.55 25.71 11.69
CA GLY A 602 3.19 24.47 12.13
C GLY A 602 4.07 23.79 11.06
N ARG A 603 4.29 24.41 9.89
CA ARG A 603 5.14 23.87 8.81
C ARG A 603 6.61 23.94 9.22
N VAL A 604 7.40 22.98 8.75
CA VAL A 604 8.84 22.95 8.98
C VAL A 604 9.52 24.07 8.17
N ILE A 605 10.35 24.89 8.80
CA ILE A 605 11.13 25.94 8.13
C ILE A 605 12.44 25.36 7.64
N ALA A 606 12.66 25.37 6.32
CA ALA A 606 13.93 24.96 5.73
C ALA A 606 15.02 25.99 6.02
N ALA A 607 16.16 25.53 6.51
CA ALA A 607 17.36 26.33 6.75
C ALA A 607 18.24 26.41 5.48
N PHE A 608 19.16 27.36 5.42
CA PHE A 608 20.16 27.44 4.33
C PHE A 608 21.04 26.18 4.25
N ALA A 609 21.33 25.55 5.37
CA ALA A 609 22.01 24.24 5.41
C ALA A 609 21.25 23.13 4.65
N ASP A 610 19.90 23.20 4.58
CA ASP A 610 19.12 22.26 3.77
C ASP A 610 19.34 22.48 2.27
N TYR A 611 19.50 23.75 1.85
CA TYR A 611 19.85 24.11 0.50
C TYR A 611 21.28 23.71 0.14
N GLU A 612 22.24 23.98 1.02
CA GLU A 612 23.65 23.65 0.81
C GLU A 612 23.86 22.17 0.51
N VAL A 613 23.31 21.31 1.36
CA VAL A 613 23.37 19.83 1.18
C VAL A 613 22.72 19.43 -0.14
N VAL A 614 21.54 19.96 -0.45
CA VAL A 614 20.85 19.65 -1.71
C VAL A 614 21.65 20.15 -2.91
N ARG A 615 22.17 21.37 -2.85
CA ARG A 615 23.01 21.93 -3.89
C ARG A 615 24.21 21.04 -4.19
N GLU A 616 24.97 20.61 -3.18
CA GLU A 616 26.11 19.68 -3.35
C GLU A 616 25.70 18.36 -4.02
N LEU A 617 24.50 17.87 -3.73
CA LEU A 617 23.99 16.62 -4.30
C LEU A 617 23.53 16.75 -5.76
N VAL A 618 23.04 17.93 -6.21
CA VAL A 618 22.35 18.03 -7.50
C VAL A 618 22.95 19.03 -8.48
N GLU A 619 23.92 19.87 -8.11
CA GLU A 619 24.46 20.93 -8.95
C GLU A 619 24.89 20.45 -10.33
N ASP A 620 25.73 19.39 -10.38
CA ASP A 620 26.19 18.84 -11.66
C ASP A 620 25.05 18.23 -12.46
N LEU A 621 24.07 17.58 -11.79
CA LEU A 621 22.94 16.92 -12.46
C LEU A 621 22.01 17.94 -13.12
N VAL A 622 21.83 19.09 -12.50
CA VAL A 622 21.06 20.21 -13.07
C VAL A 622 21.80 20.79 -14.24
N SER A 623 23.11 20.98 -14.12
CA SER A 623 23.96 21.49 -15.18
C SER A 623 24.05 20.56 -16.38
N GLU A 624 24.29 19.24 -16.18
CA GLU A 624 24.26 18.20 -17.22
C GLU A 624 22.91 18.14 -17.91
N GLY A 625 21.81 18.28 -17.15
CA GLY A 625 20.46 18.31 -17.70
C GLY A 625 20.24 19.46 -18.67
N ILE A 626 20.87 20.60 -18.44
CA ILE A 626 20.82 21.77 -19.31
C ILE A 626 21.72 21.57 -20.52
N ASP A 627 22.92 21.04 -20.31
CA ASP A 627 23.89 20.74 -21.37
C ASP A 627 23.31 19.72 -22.38
N ALA A 628 22.57 18.71 -21.92
CA ALA A 628 21.88 17.79 -22.79
C ALA A 628 20.76 18.44 -23.62
N THR A 629 20.27 19.60 -23.20
CA THR A 629 19.20 20.34 -23.91
C THR A 629 19.77 21.22 -25.03
N VAL A 630 21.00 21.73 -24.87
CA VAL A 630 21.70 22.51 -25.91
C VAL A 630 22.57 21.57 -26.73
N SER A 631 22.12 21.23 -27.93
CA SER A 631 22.84 20.29 -28.78
C SER A 631 24.24 20.83 -29.15
N ARG A 632 25.22 19.93 -29.24
CA ARG A 632 26.59 20.28 -29.70
C ARG A 632 26.61 21.12 -30.95
N THR A 633 25.70 20.84 -31.90
CA THR A 633 25.59 21.62 -33.14
C THR A 633 25.11 23.06 -32.91
N VAL A 634 24.30 23.33 -31.89
CA VAL A 634 23.92 24.69 -31.50
C VAL A 634 25.11 25.43 -30.87
N ARG A 635 25.84 24.75 -29.93
CA ARG A 635 27.05 25.34 -29.32
C ARG A 635 28.08 25.70 -30.36
N GLU A 636 28.41 24.77 -31.27
CA GLU A 636 29.36 25.04 -32.38
C GLU A 636 28.91 26.22 -33.23
N THR A 637 27.60 26.37 -33.49
CA THR A 637 27.06 27.47 -34.30
C THR A 637 27.16 28.81 -33.59
N VAL A 638 26.84 28.83 -32.27
CA VAL A 638 26.96 30.07 -31.47
C VAL A 638 28.41 30.48 -31.29
N SER A 639 29.32 29.54 -31.04
CA SER A 639 30.77 29.79 -30.98
C SER A 639 31.30 30.34 -32.29
N ALA A 640 30.86 29.78 -33.43
CA ALA A 640 31.27 30.32 -34.75
C ALA A 640 30.77 31.76 -34.96
N VAL A 641 29.54 32.09 -34.55
CA VAL A 641 29.00 33.46 -34.62
C VAL A 641 29.78 34.38 -33.65
N ALA A 642 30.08 33.90 -32.42
CA ALA A 642 30.85 34.67 -31.45
C ALA A 642 32.21 35.06 -32.02
N LYS A 643 32.98 34.10 -32.53
CA LYS A 643 34.27 34.33 -33.15
C LYS A 643 34.18 35.32 -34.33
N LEU A 644 33.24 35.10 -35.23
CA LEU A 644 33.06 36.00 -36.39
C LEU A 644 32.62 37.41 -36.01
N CYS A 645 31.84 37.58 -34.92
CA CYS A 645 31.48 38.89 -34.39
C CYS A 645 32.68 39.57 -33.75
N GLU A 646 33.56 38.83 -33.05
CA GLU A 646 34.82 39.34 -32.51
C GLU A 646 35.76 39.81 -33.63
N ASP A 647 35.92 38.99 -34.67
CA ASP A 647 36.73 39.30 -35.86
C ASP A 647 36.19 40.53 -36.65
N ALA A 648 34.89 40.81 -36.57
CA ALA A 648 34.19 41.89 -37.22
C ALA A 648 33.96 43.11 -36.30
N GLU A 649 34.75 43.27 -35.21
CA GLU A 649 34.65 44.35 -34.22
C GLU A 649 33.22 44.60 -33.67
N GLY A 650 32.41 43.54 -33.57
CA GLY A 650 31.04 43.60 -33.07
C GLY A 650 29.95 43.74 -34.12
N ASP A 651 30.31 43.82 -35.40
CA ASP A 651 29.33 43.91 -36.47
C ASP A 651 28.55 42.62 -36.71
N PRO A 652 27.26 42.71 -37.10
CA PRO A 652 26.43 41.53 -37.38
C PRO A 652 26.95 40.67 -38.51
N VAL A 653 27.05 39.39 -38.34
CA VAL A 653 27.60 38.45 -39.33
C VAL A 653 26.52 37.83 -40.25
N SER A 654 26.92 37.51 -41.47
CA SER A 654 26.00 36.88 -42.42
C SER A 654 25.94 35.38 -42.27
N LEU A 655 24.80 34.77 -42.67
CA LEU A 655 24.65 33.31 -42.75
C LEU A 655 25.74 32.64 -43.61
N ALA A 656 26.25 33.33 -44.66
CA ALA A 656 27.30 32.81 -45.53
C ALA A 656 28.66 32.73 -44.78
N ALA A 657 28.98 33.69 -43.95
CA ALA A 657 30.18 33.69 -43.10
C ALA A 657 30.12 32.52 -42.10
N VAL A 658 28.96 32.31 -41.44
CA VAL A 658 28.76 31.21 -40.51
C VAL A 658 28.87 29.85 -41.21
N ALA A 659 28.33 29.72 -42.41
CA ALA A 659 28.45 28.49 -43.21
C ALA A 659 29.92 28.18 -43.61
N GLY A 660 30.70 29.24 -43.90
CA GLY A 660 32.14 29.12 -44.16
C GLY A 660 32.94 28.68 -42.94
N GLU A 661 32.71 29.32 -41.81
CA GLU A 661 33.38 29.01 -40.54
C GLU A 661 33.10 27.57 -40.07
N LEU A 662 31.87 27.10 -40.25
CA LEU A 662 31.45 25.71 -39.85
C LEU A 662 31.77 24.67 -40.94
N ALA A 663 32.32 25.05 -42.06
CA ALA A 663 32.52 24.18 -43.25
C ALA A 663 31.25 23.42 -43.66
N LEU A 664 30.09 24.10 -43.66
CA LEU A 664 28.77 23.55 -43.96
C LEU A 664 28.21 24.15 -45.23
N ASP A 665 27.31 23.37 -45.89
CA ASP A 665 26.46 23.96 -46.93
C ASP A 665 25.47 24.98 -46.34
N LYS A 666 25.02 25.91 -47.17
CA LYS A 666 24.15 27.02 -46.74
C LYS A 666 22.82 26.53 -46.12
N SER A 667 22.28 25.38 -46.57
CA SER A 667 21.04 24.82 -46.05
C SER A 667 21.22 24.20 -44.64
N ALA A 668 22.35 23.52 -44.41
CA ALA A 668 22.70 22.98 -43.10
C ALA A 668 22.99 24.08 -42.10
N ALA A 669 23.79 25.14 -42.49
CA ALA A 669 24.04 26.30 -41.65
C ALA A 669 22.74 27.04 -41.32
N SER A 670 21.83 27.20 -42.27
CA SER A 670 20.52 27.86 -42.06
C SER A 670 19.67 27.08 -41.03
N ARG A 671 19.64 25.75 -41.08
CA ARG A 671 18.92 24.93 -40.10
C ARG A 671 19.52 25.08 -38.70
N ARG A 672 20.88 25.07 -38.57
CA ARG A 672 21.55 25.21 -37.28
C ARG A 672 21.37 26.63 -36.70
N VAL A 673 21.54 27.67 -37.50
CA VAL A 673 21.31 29.08 -37.09
C VAL A 673 19.86 29.29 -36.69
N ARG A 674 18.90 28.79 -37.46
CA ARG A 674 17.47 28.87 -37.13
C ARG A 674 17.17 28.23 -35.77
N ARG A 675 17.72 27.05 -35.51
CA ARG A 675 17.53 26.36 -34.21
C ARG A 675 18.16 27.14 -33.06
N ALA A 676 19.33 27.69 -33.25
CA ALA A 676 19.97 28.53 -32.24
C ALA A 676 19.20 29.85 -31.98
N THR A 677 18.57 30.41 -33.03
CA THR A 677 17.73 31.61 -32.93
C THR A 677 16.38 31.28 -32.23
N GLU A 678 15.75 30.16 -32.60
CA GLU A 678 14.53 29.67 -31.93
C GLU A 678 14.75 29.38 -30.43
N GLN A 679 15.98 29.04 -30.05
CA GLN A 679 16.37 28.83 -28.64
C GLN A 679 16.87 30.12 -27.94
N GLY A 680 16.91 31.25 -28.65
CA GLY A 680 17.31 32.56 -28.10
C GLY A 680 18.81 32.85 -28.06
N TYR A 681 19.69 31.88 -28.38
CA TYR A 681 21.14 32.02 -28.31
C TYR A 681 21.73 32.91 -29.44
N LEU A 682 20.99 33.06 -30.51
CA LEU A 682 21.30 33.98 -31.58
C LEU A 682 20.11 34.91 -31.86
N LYS A 683 20.37 36.12 -32.29
CA LYS A 683 19.39 37.10 -32.78
C LYS A 683 19.67 37.45 -34.20
N ASN A 684 18.61 37.55 -35.02
CA ASN A 684 18.71 38.08 -36.36
C ASN A 684 18.13 39.50 -36.37
N LEU A 685 18.96 40.47 -36.66
CA LEU A 685 18.58 41.86 -36.70
C LEU A 685 17.93 42.28 -38.03
N GLU A 686 17.84 41.36 -39.01
CA GLU A 686 17.16 41.64 -40.29
C GLU A 686 15.74 41.07 -40.31
N ASP A 687 14.76 41.94 -40.34
CA ASP A 687 13.33 41.56 -40.32
C ASP A 687 12.71 41.41 -41.73
N ARG A 688 13.44 41.89 -42.76
CA ARG A 688 12.87 41.91 -44.11
C ARG A 688 13.11 40.62 -44.85
N ARG A 689 12.03 40.02 -45.31
CA ARG A 689 12.07 38.79 -46.10
C ARG A 689 12.86 38.94 -47.37
N GLY A 690 13.86 38.09 -47.61
CA GLY A 690 14.70 38.07 -48.80
C GLY A 690 16.02 38.83 -48.69
N LYS A 691 16.28 39.52 -47.59
CA LYS A 691 17.58 40.06 -47.29
C LYS A 691 18.49 39.08 -46.55
N PRO A 692 19.83 39.22 -46.65
CA PRO A 692 20.79 38.43 -45.89
C PRO A 692 20.54 38.57 -44.39
N ALA A 693 20.60 37.48 -43.62
CA ALA A 693 20.53 37.52 -42.18
C ALA A 693 21.68 38.32 -41.59
N ARG A 694 21.39 39.07 -40.54
CA ARG A 694 22.32 39.86 -39.74
C ARG A 694 22.35 39.29 -38.33
N LEU A 695 23.23 38.32 -38.11
CA LEU A 695 23.26 37.52 -36.89
C LEU A 695 24.17 38.14 -35.84
N VAL A 696 23.68 38.21 -34.61
CA VAL A 696 24.45 38.62 -33.42
C VAL A 696 24.18 37.59 -32.31
N LEU A 697 24.99 37.62 -31.27
CA LEU A 697 24.78 36.81 -30.09
C LEU A 697 23.47 37.19 -29.38
N GLY A 698 22.76 36.22 -28.92
CA GLY A 698 21.58 36.37 -28.08
C GLY A 698 21.93 36.14 -26.61
N ASP A 699 21.11 35.30 -25.99
CA ASP A 699 21.36 34.86 -24.60
C ASP A 699 22.62 33.97 -24.55
N PRO A 700 23.44 34.06 -23.50
CA PRO A 700 24.65 33.26 -23.40
C PRO A 700 24.36 31.78 -23.43
N VAL A 701 25.17 31.00 -24.19
CA VAL A 701 25.12 29.55 -24.11
C VAL A 701 25.63 29.14 -22.74
N PRO A 702 24.96 28.25 -22.03
CA PRO A 702 25.40 27.80 -20.71
C PRO A 702 26.63 26.89 -20.83
N ASP A 703 27.81 27.49 -20.96
CA ASP A 703 29.09 26.83 -20.78
C ASP A 703 29.63 27.20 -19.38
N ASP A 704 29.86 26.21 -18.54
CA ASP A 704 30.41 26.32 -17.18
C ASP A 704 29.62 27.23 -16.19
N LEU A 705 28.37 27.58 -16.50
CA LEU A 705 27.52 28.32 -15.56
C LEU A 705 27.14 27.43 -14.38
N ARG A 706 27.57 27.80 -13.19
CA ARG A 706 26.96 27.29 -11.96
C ARG A 706 25.50 27.73 -11.96
N ILE A 707 24.59 26.77 -12.13
CA ILE A 707 23.15 27.04 -12.22
C ILE A 707 22.55 27.36 -10.85
N LEU A 708 23.01 26.64 -9.82
CA LEU A 708 22.61 26.89 -8.46
C LEU A 708 23.58 27.83 -7.77
N PRO A 709 23.11 28.97 -7.20
CA PRO A 709 23.98 29.94 -6.56
C PRO A 709 24.71 29.38 -5.35
N ALA A 710 25.81 29.98 -4.97
CA ALA A 710 26.48 29.67 -3.71
C ALA A 710 25.55 30.00 -2.52
N THR A 711 25.70 29.29 -1.42
CA THR A 711 24.83 29.48 -0.23
C THR A 711 25.05 30.89 0.35
N GLU A 712 26.29 31.39 0.31
CA GLU A 712 26.67 32.71 0.79
C GLU A 712 25.99 33.83 0.00
N ASP A 713 25.89 33.68 -1.33
CA ASP A 713 25.22 34.65 -2.21
C ASP A 713 23.72 34.70 -1.94
N LEU A 714 23.11 33.51 -1.75
CA LEU A 714 21.71 33.38 -1.41
C LEU A 714 21.40 34.00 -0.05
N GLU A 715 22.21 33.73 0.97
CA GLU A 715 22.05 34.30 2.31
C GLU A 715 22.21 35.85 2.30
N ALA A 716 23.21 36.35 1.60
CA ALA A 716 23.46 37.79 1.48
C ALA A 716 22.25 38.50 0.87
N LEU A 717 21.75 38.00 -0.27
CA LEU A 717 20.62 38.62 -0.96
C LEU A 717 19.32 38.50 -0.16
N HIS A 718 19.07 37.33 0.47
CA HIS A 718 17.89 37.12 1.31
C HIS A 718 17.88 38.07 2.51
N ARG A 719 19.03 38.33 3.15
CA ARG A 719 19.16 39.26 4.26
C ARG A 719 18.83 40.71 3.80
N CYS A 720 19.39 41.13 2.69
CA CYS A 720 19.10 42.46 2.13
C CYS A 720 17.60 42.63 1.81
N THR A 721 16.96 41.59 1.27
CA THR A 721 15.54 41.64 0.92
C THR A 721 14.65 41.71 2.16
N THR A 722 15.04 40.98 3.22
CA THR A 722 14.27 40.95 4.50
C THR A 722 14.42 42.27 5.26
N GLU A 723 15.61 42.86 5.28
CA GLU A 723 15.87 44.17 5.91
C GLU A 723 15.15 45.29 5.20
N ALA A 724 15.03 45.25 3.87
CA ALA A 724 14.32 46.25 3.08
C ALA A 724 12.80 46.22 3.29
N LEU A 725 12.24 45.10 3.78
CA LEU A 725 10.81 44.90 4.08
C LEU A 725 10.44 45.23 5.55
N GLN A 726 11.41 45.50 6.43
CA GLN A 726 11.12 45.98 7.77
C GLN A 726 10.70 47.44 7.71
N PRO A 727 9.49 47.84 8.15
CA PRO A 727 9.16 49.25 8.25
C PRO A 727 10.14 49.92 9.19
N CYS A 728 10.79 50.98 8.72
CA CYS A 728 11.63 51.82 9.56
C CYS A 728 10.77 52.34 10.73
N ASN A 729 10.91 51.74 11.90
CA ASN A 729 10.41 52.31 13.14
C ASN A 729 11.28 53.55 13.41
N GLY A 730 10.90 54.66 12.80
CA GLY A 730 11.47 55.95 13.01
C GLY A 730 11.19 56.44 14.44
N GLN A 731 12.16 56.33 15.27
CA GLN A 731 12.36 57.23 16.35
C GLN A 731 13.65 57.98 16.05
N ASP A 732 13.48 59.17 15.46
CA ASP A 732 14.27 60.37 15.70
C ASP A 732 13.70 61.49 14.85
N THR A 733 12.84 62.30 15.39
CA THR A 733 12.48 63.61 14.87
C THR A 733 13.43 64.65 15.41
N PRO A 734 14.16 65.43 14.58
CA PRO A 734 14.64 66.73 14.98
C PRO A 734 13.57 67.81 14.68
N GLU A 735 13.26 68.61 15.69
CA GLU A 735 12.41 69.78 15.63
C GLU A 735 12.80 70.86 14.59
N GLY A 736 11.74 71.38 13.92
CA GLY A 736 11.52 72.72 13.55
C GLY A 736 12.01 73.13 12.17
N PRO A 737 11.48 74.21 11.51
CA PRO A 737 10.62 75.24 12.06
C PRO A 737 9.29 75.51 11.29
N GLN A 738 8.47 76.26 11.96
CA GLN A 738 7.08 76.67 11.63
C GLN A 738 6.92 77.49 10.33
N SER A 739 5.80 77.14 9.65
CA SER A 739 4.70 77.99 9.08
C SER A 739 5.00 78.93 7.90
N PRO A 740 4.04 79.28 7.01
CA PRO A 740 2.71 79.74 7.34
C PRO A 740 1.49 79.28 6.51
N SER A 741 0.38 79.44 7.13
CA SER A 741 -1.05 79.51 6.81
C SER A 741 -1.53 79.74 5.40
N THR A 742 -2.52 78.99 4.98
CA THR A 742 -3.87 79.17 4.42
C THR A 742 -4.05 80.13 3.18
N PRO A 743 -4.98 79.85 2.26
CA PRO A 743 -6.43 79.87 2.56
C PRO A 743 -7.30 78.80 1.84
N GLN A 744 -8.45 78.63 2.39
CA GLN A 744 -9.66 77.97 1.92
C GLN A 744 -10.17 78.59 0.60
N HIS A 745 -10.71 77.74 -0.28
CA HIS A 745 -11.89 78.14 -1.03
C HIS A 745 -12.88 77.01 -1.30
N HIS A 746 -14.12 77.38 -1.17
CA HIS A 746 -15.34 76.62 -1.18
C HIS A 746 -15.71 76.07 -2.56
N ALA A 747 -16.46 74.95 -2.49
CA ALA A 747 -17.83 74.73 -2.92
C ALA A 747 -18.12 74.25 -4.36
N ASN A 748 -19.05 73.33 -4.34
CA ASN A 748 -20.13 72.96 -5.28
C ASN A 748 -19.82 71.88 -6.31
N GLY A 749 -20.40 70.77 -6.20
CA GLY A 749 -21.84 70.53 -6.46
C GLY A 749 -21.96 69.79 -7.77
N GLY A 750 -22.60 68.67 -7.83
CA GLY A 750 -22.99 68.08 -9.10
C GLY A 750 -23.22 66.57 -9.05
N GLU A 751 -24.47 66.25 -8.88
CA GLU A 751 -25.18 64.99 -8.91
C GLU A 751 -24.87 64.01 -10.08
N ASN A 752 -25.16 62.75 -9.75
CA ASN A 752 -25.86 61.77 -10.57
C ASN A 752 -25.07 60.86 -11.54
N ARG A 753 -24.97 59.63 -11.30
CA ARG A 753 -25.88 58.55 -11.80
C ARG A 753 -25.39 57.15 -11.52
N LYS A 754 -26.32 56.38 -10.98
CA LYS A 754 -26.41 54.91 -10.82
C LYS A 754 -25.88 54.13 -12.04
N THR A 755 -25.18 53.06 -11.76
CA THR A 755 -25.49 51.73 -12.31
C THR A 755 -24.78 50.65 -11.47
N LYS A 756 -25.59 49.73 -10.92
CA LYS A 756 -25.17 48.41 -10.44
C LYS A 756 -24.92 47.51 -11.63
N PRO A 757 -24.07 46.48 -11.52
CA PRO A 757 -24.63 45.17 -11.67
C PRO A 757 -24.11 44.14 -10.62
N ASN A 758 -25.07 43.38 -10.17
CA ASN A 758 -25.25 42.00 -9.79
C ASN A 758 -24.01 41.18 -9.38
N HIS A 759 -24.11 40.76 -8.13
CA HIS A 759 -23.56 39.51 -7.57
C HIS A 759 -24.22 38.29 -8.19
N PRO A 760 -23.52 37.08 -8.15
CA PRO A 760 -24.13 36.00 -7.44
C PRO A 760 -23.28 35.51 -6.28
N GLN A 761 -23.94 35.35 -5.17
CA GLN A 761 -23.55 34.64 -3.97
C GLN A 761 -23.31 33.17 -4.30
N ASN A 762 -22.26 32.59 -3.73
CA ASN A 762 -22.28 31.21 -3.33
C ASN A 762 -21.62 31.05 -1.95
N ALA A 763 -22.44 30.62 -1.04
CA ALA A 763 -22.10 30.28 0.32
C ALA A 763 -21.27 28.98 0.35
N GLY A 764 -20.15 29.02 0.99
CA GLY A 764 -19.40 27.87 1.36
C GLY A 764 -19.42 27.73 2.88
N ASP A 765 -20.15 26.75 3.34
CA ASP A 765 -20.23 26.36 4.75
C ASP A 765 -18.86 25.92 5.27
N ARG A 766 -18.35 26.65 6.24
CA ARG A 766 -17.26 26.22 7.12
C ARG A 766 -17.88 25.48 8.30
N CYS A 767 -17.77 24.16 8.30
CA CYS A 767 -17.94 23.35 9.51
C CYS A 767 -16.71 23.52 10.41
N THR A 768 -16.84 24.33 11.43
CA THR A 768 -15.96 24.36 12.60
C THR A 768 -16.44 23.29 13.57
N VAL A 769 -15.68 22.20 13.72
CA VAL A 769 -15.89 21.23 14.80
C VAL A 769 -15.19 21.74 16.05
N ALA A 770 -15.97 22.28 16.98
CA ALA A 770 -15.54 22.58 18.34
C ALA A 770 -15.47 21.27 19.15
N ARG A 771 -14.28 20.92 19.63
CA ARG A 771 -14.10 19.90 20.67
C ARG A 771 -14.66 20.42 21.98
N GLN A 772 -15.77 19.85 22.44
CA GLN A 772 -16.16 19.88 23.86
C GLN A 772 -15.81 18.52 24.49
N ASN A 773 -14.81 18.51 25.32
CA ASN A 773 -14.59 17.47 26.32
C ASN A 773 -15.69 17.55 27.36
N GLY A 774 -16.62 16.64 27.37
CA GLY A 774 -17.61 16.42 28.40
C GLY A 774 -17.84 14.92 28.51
N GLY A 775 -17.20 14.28 29.48
CA GLY A 775 -17.56 12.92 29.85
C GLY A 775 -19.04 12.84 30.20
N ARG A 776 -19.79 12.10 29.42
CA ARG A 776 -21.09 11.61 29.79
C ARG A 776 -21.01 10.09 29.81
N ASP A 777 -21.14 9.55 31.00
CA ASP A 777 -21.48 8.16 31.26
C ASP A 777 -22.72 7.82 30.39
N THR A 778 -22.49 7.11 29.29
CA THR A 778 -23.57 6.54 28.50
C THR A 778 -24.06 5.28 29.21
N PRO A 779 -25.34 5.11 29.48
CA PRO A 779 -25.84 3.93 30.14
C PRO A 779 -25.62 2.69 29.27
N LEU A 780 -25.21 1.61 29.92
CA LEU A 780 -25.17 0.24 29.39
C LEU A 780 -26.54 -0.12 28.79
N PRO A 781 -26.62 -1.06 27.85
CA PRO A 781 -27.87 -1.48 27.25
C PRO A 781 -28.91 -1.81 28.33
N PRO A 782 -30.15 -1.30 28.22
CA PRO A 782 -31.18 -1.51 29.25
C PRO A 782 -31.56 -2.99 29.27
N PHE A 783 -31.30 -3.63 30.39
CA PHE A 783 -31.94 -4.90 30.74
C PHE A 783 -33.28 -4.56 31.38
N GLU A 784 -34.36 -4.64 30.63
CA GLU A 784 -35.69 -4.51 31.20
C GLU A 784 -35.98 -5.67 32.14
N GLU A 785 -36.27 -5.36 33.39
CA GLU A 785 -36.94 -6.29 34.30
C GLU A 785 -38.36 -6.53 33.78
N SER A 786 -38.66 -7.72 33.30
CA SER A 786 -40.03 -8.16 33.05
C SER A 786 -40.75 -8.20 34.40
N LYS A 787 -41.59 -7.23 34.68
CA LYS A 787 -42.62 -7.32 35.71
C LYS A 787 -43.62 -8.36 35.26
N GLU A 788 -43.67 -9.51 35.94
CA GLU A 788 -44.79 -10.42 35.88
C GLU A 788 -46.04 -9.67 36.38
N GLY A 789 -47.00 -9.51 35.49
CA GLY A 789 -48.34 -8.96 35.81
C GLY A 789 -49.31 -9.43 34.78
N GLY A 790 -50.12 -10.40 35.18
CA GLY A 790 -51.12 -11.13 34.39
C GLY A 790 -52.18 -10.22 33.72
N GLY A 791 -52.74 -10.73 32.64
CA GLY A 791 -53.93 -10.17 31.98
C GLY A 791 -54.19 -10.84 30.66
N VAL A 792 -54.99 -11.92 30.69
CA VAL A 792 -55.64 -12.58 29.55
C VAL A 792 -56.43 -11.58 28.74
N SER A 793 -56.26 -11.52 27.42
CA SER A 793 -57.38 -11.34 26.48
C SER A 793 -57.02 -11.77 25.06
N THR A 794 -57.84 -12.69 24.60
CA THR A 794 -58.02 -13.23 23.25
C THR A 794 -58.32 -12.19 22.19
N SER A 795 -57.74 -12.28 21.00
CA SER A 795 -58.42 -12.58 19.75
C SER A 795 -57.61 -12.15 18.49
N LEU A 796 -57.61 -13.07 17.55
CA LEU A 796 -57.34 -13.08 16.12
C LEU A 796 -55.89 -13.04 15.63
#